data_5a1c6d0f8dd34ba9f5a7ff20a52d85e5
#
_entry.id   5a1c6d0f8dd34ba9f5a7ff20a52d85e5
#
_cell.length_a   1.000
_cell.length_b   1.000
_cell.length_c   1.000
_cell.angle_alpha   90.00
_cell.angle_beta   90.00
_cell.angle_gamma   90.00
#
_symmetry.space_group_name_H-M   'P 1'
#
loop_
_entity.id
_entity.type
_entity.pdbx_description
1 polymer ?
#
loop_
_entity_poly.entity_id
_entity_poly.type
_entity_poly.pdbx_seq_one_letter_code
_entity_poly.pdbx_strand_id
1 'polypeptide(L)'
;MQHDEILLTPWRDYPVEDTDPFTPPSEEKWDFVLVSDIHEVGSEKETKRKKFLDELSKKGFTIKKIEDTKLFYGVRAPEQVFRKYQCLLGNPDKKLQNENSPQDIPMTTRIRIVHFILRNTVTPDLEKLQGLMKKNVFEAAFPLHEVRLSTRVSGRKIQDRWRSKTGWERPVGNRGCPRSSLGEGHGKAPGSSLGAGQGIEGALVFLYPTDFSALQKEAVREFSRDNWARWRGVFNQQPIEKIRGYFGEKVALYFAWLGWYTYLLGFAALAGVLTFVTGITLFSSSQVSREICEANTTIMCPLCDKKCPYWVLSDTCTYAKVTHMIDNEATVLFAMFMALWATVFLELWKRQRATVVTNWNLYGWDEEEEELAMELINNLQHEPRKYQHSYFRSTIILLLVLLMILVLIGIAHALVIYRVIATALFAQSGLGLLREQADTMAVMTGAVLHYLTIVIMTKINRRVALFLCKLEKPRSFSQREKNFTMKIFTFQFFTNFSSLIYIAFFLGRINGRPGHYVRIAGRWRLEECHPSGCITDLFIQMAIIMLLKQTISNVMEYLIPWISHKLRKKQKSPKKRSIFLGEEEEAEDPCKRQWLKNYKLNEVNVFSLFDEFLEMMIQYSFTTIFVAAFPLAPLLAFFNNMFEIHLDAIKMVRLHRRMVPRRANDIGIWLQVLEAIGILAVIGNGLVIAITSDFIPMQVYKYMYSPCVGENRTDVDCSTGYINHSLSIFHIRDFEPDIGMPEMLPNFDRDEIKECRYRDYRNADDYSYTMQFWHVLAARLAFLIIFEHVALCVKLIAAWYIPDVPQKVKNDLLYSKHNDLRKELSTMEYSTEV
;
A
#
# COMPACT_ATOMS: atom_id res chain seq x y z
N MET A 1 53.71 18.71 11.40
CA MET A 1 53.78 17.72 12.49
C MET A 1 53.76 18.48 13.80
N GLN A 2 52.62 18.79 14.33
CA GLN A 2 52.43 19.12 15.73
C GLN A 2 50.99 18.72 16.03
N HIS A 3 50.86 17.77 16.95
CA HIS A 3 49.62 17.29 17.51
C HIS A 3 49.12 18.31 18.50
N ASP A 4 48.02 18.96 18.25
CA ASP A 4 47.29 19.69 19.29
C ASP A 4 46.35 18.68 19.99
N GLU A 5 46.78 18.25 21.17
CA GLU A 5 45.97 17.54 22.15
C GLU A 5 44.91 18.50 22.69
N ILE A 6 43.63 18.28 22.32
CA ILE A 6 42.53 18.96 23.00
C ILE A 6 42.30 18.29 24.36
N LEU A 7 42.83 18.92 25.39
CA LEU A 7 42.64 18.57 26.79
C LEU A 7 41.16 18.65 27.17
N LEU A 8 40.59 17.49 27.45
CA LEU A 8 39.28 17.35 28.09
C LEU A 8 39.39 17.75 29.55
N THR A 9 38.93 18.97 29.92
CA THR A 9 38.82 19.39 31.31
C THR A 9 37.65 18.70 32.00
N PRO A 10 37.79 18.27 33.27
CA PRO A 10 36.69 17.66 34.02
C PRO A 10 35.65 18.71 34.42
N TRP A 11 34.41 18.28 34.52
CA TRP A 11 33.24 19.04 34.88
C TRP A 11 33.45 19.86 36.15
N ARG A 12 33.36 21.20 36.07
CA ARG A 12 33.23 22.09 37.21
C ARG A 12 31.76 22.40 37.42
N ASP A 13 31.34 22.26 38.67
CA ASP A 13 30.02 22.68 39.15
C ASP A 13 29.79 24.18 38.90
N TYR A 14 28.71 24.51 38.18
CA TYR A 14 28.24 25.88 38.05
C TYR A 14 27.09 26.10 39.03
N PRO A 15 26.98 27.28 39.65
CA PRO A 15 25.96 27.57 40.64
C PRO A 15 24.57 27.61 40.03
N VAL A 16 23.60 27.13 40.79
CA VAL A 16 22.17 27.19 40.52
C VAL A 16 21.78 28.68 40.55
N GLU A 17 21.36 29.25 39.40
CA GLU A 17 20.70 30.54 39.37
C GLU A 17 19.28 30.40 39.95
N ASP A 18 19.01 31.21 40.98
CA ASP A 18 17.68 31.37 41.53
C ASP A 18 16.71 31.94 40.49
N THR A 19 15.74 31.09 40.09
CA THR A 19 14.67 31.51 39.19
C THR A 19 13.60 32.29 39.96
N ASP A 20 13.31 33.48 39.50
CA ASP A 20 12.26 34.40 39.91
C ASP A 20 10.89 33.68 40.06
N PRO A 21 10.16 33.80 41.15
CA PRO A 21 8.91 33.08 41.41
C PRO A 21 7.69 33.56 40.62
N PHE A 22 7.84 34.52 39.68
CA PHE A 22 6.72 35.11 38.92
C PHE A 22 6.66 34.75 37.42
N THR A 23 7.51 33.88 36.91
CA THR A 23 7.33 33.38 35.54
C THR A 23 6.29 32.28 35.57
N PRO A 24 5.23 32.34 34.70
CA PRO A 24 4.25 31.25 34.58
C PRO A 24 4.99 29.99 34.20
N PRO A 25 4.64 28.80 34.81
CA PRO A 25 5.34 27.57 34.54
C PRO A 25 5.34 27.30 33.06
N SER A 26 6.51 27.40 32.43
CA SER A 26 6.71 27.02 31.04
C SER A 26 6.22 25.57 30.90
N GLU A 27 5.28 25.31 29.97
CA GLU A 27 4.79 23.96 29.70
C GLU A 27 5.98 23.03 29.47
N GLU A 28 6.28 22.17 30.42
CA GLU A 28 7.38 21.22 30.36
C GLU A 28 7.10 20.25 29.18
N LYS A 29 7.84 20.39 28.08
CA LYS A 29 7.75 19.51 26.92
C LYS A 29 8.64 18.29 27.13
N TRP A 30 8.05 17.10 27.18
CA TRP A 30 8.74 15.83 27.31
C TRP A 30 8.90 15.16 25.95
N ASP A 31 10.11 14.64 25.66
CA ASP A 31 10.43 14.04 24.36
C ASP A 31 9.95 12.59 24.27
N PHE A 32 10.14 11.80 25.33
CA PHE A 32 9.82 10.37 25.38
C PHE A 32 9.23 9.95 26.72
N VAL A 33 8.46 8.86 26.73
CA VAL A 33 7.97 8.24 27.97
C VAL A 33 8.30 6.76 27.96
N LEU A 34 8.92 6.32 29.07
CA LEU A 34 9.15 4.89 29.35
C LEU A 34 8.15 4.45 30.40
N VAL A 35 7.55 3.28 30.20
CA VAL A 35 6.53 2.71 31.13
C VAL A 35 7.02 1.39 31.67
N SER A 36 6.90 1.20 32.96
CA SER A 36 7.27 -0.02 33.68
C SER A 36 6.17 -0.45 34.67
N ASP A 37 6.09 -1.72 34.94
CA ASP A 37 5.28 -2.22 36.04
C ASP A 37 5.90 -1.81 37.39
N ILE A 38 5.05 -1.76 38.42
CA ILE A 38 5.48 -1.58 39.80
C ILE A 38 6.05 -2.92 40.26
N HIS A 39 7.36 -2.94 40.51
CA HIS A 39 8.07 -4.10 41.01
C HIS A 39 8.43 -3.90 42.49
N GLU A 40 8.57 -5.00 43.21
CA GLU A 40 9.03 -4.96 44.61
C GLU A 40 10.40 -4.34 44.74
N VAL A 41 10.61 -3.56 45.81
CA VAL A 41 11.87 -2.89 46.11
C VAL A 41 12.99 -3.91 46.26
N GLY A 42 14.09 -3.74 45.52
CA GLY A 42 15.21 -4.68 45.49
C GLY A 42 15.12 -5.82 44.46
N SER A 43 14.04 -5.92 43.68
CA SER A 43 13.94 -6.92 42.59
C SER A 43 14.99 -6.71 41.51
N GLU A 44 15.43 -7.78 40.85
CA GLU A 44 16.37 -7.71 39.71
C GLU A 44 15.91 -6.73 38.63
N LYS A 45 14.61 -6.67 38.36
CA LYS A 45 14.02 -5.77 37.37
C LYS A 45 14.11 -4.31 37.78
N GLU A 46 13.85 -4.01 39.07
CA GLU A 46 14.00 -2.66 39.59
C GLU A 46 15.46 -2.20 39.53
N THR A 47 16.39 -3.04 39.93
CA THR A 47 17.83 -2.76 39.89
C THR A 47 18.28 -2.45 38.44
N LYS A 48 17.86 -3.26 37.45
CA LYS A 48 18.17 -3.03 36.04
C LYS A 48 17.53 -1.73 35.52
N ARG A 49 16.29 -1.45 35.90
CA ARG A 49 15.61 -0.21 35.57
C ARG A 49 16.36 1.00 36.10
N LYS A 50 16.74 0.98 37.39
CA LYS A 50 17.51 2.05 38.03
C LYS A 50 18.85 2.29 37.34
N LYS A 51 19.63 1.22 37.08
CA LYS A 51 20.88 1.33 36.33
C LYS A 51 20.70 1.99 34.96
N PHE A 52 19.64 1.67 34.23
CA PHE A 52 19.38 2.27 32.92
C PHE A 52 19.04 3.77 33.04
N LEU A 53 18.21 4.13 34.01
CA LEU A 53 17.83 5.54 34.24
C LEU A 53 19.04 6.37 34.72
N ASP A 54 19.91 5.79 35.56
CA ASP A 54 21.13 6.43 36.03
C ASP A 54 22.11 6.69 34.86
N GLU A 55 22.24 5.76 33.92
CA GLU A 55 23.04 5.97 32.69
C GLU A 55 22.46 7.08 31.79
N LEU A 56 21.15 7.24 31.72
CA LEU A 56 20.53 8.36 31.01
C LEU A 56 20.79 9.69 31.74
N SER A 57 20.73 9.70 33.07
CA SER A 57 21.02 10.90 33.87
C SER A 57 22.49 11.33 33.73
N LYS A 58 23.44 10.37 33.68
CA LYS A 58 24.86 10.67 33.38
C LYS A 58 25.07 11.30 32.01
N LYS A 59 24.20 11.00 31.05
CA LYS A 59 24.20 11.63 29.72
C LYS A 59 23.50 13.00 29.70
N GLY A 60 23.07 13.50 30.84
CA GLY A 60 22.44 14.81 30.99
C GLY A 60 20.93 14.86 30.75
N PHE A 61 20.25 13.69 30.68
CA PHE A 61 18.78 13.66 30.50
C PHE A 61 18.06 14.00 31.80
N THR A 62 17.03 14.84 31.71
CA THR A 62 16.09 15.09 32.79
C THR A 62 15.02 13.99 32.81
N ILE A 63 14.80 13.37 33.99
CA ILE A 63 13.84 12.29 34.16
C ILE A 63 12.82 12.68 35.21
N LYS A 64 11.53 12.65 34.86
CA LYS A 64 10.40 12.85 35.78
C LYS A 64 9.68 11.51 35.99
N LYS A 65 9.52 11.11 37.26
CA LYS A 65 8.78 9.91 37.64
C LYS A 65 7.35 10.29 38.01
N ILE A 66 6.37 9.59 37.45
CA ILE A 66 4.96 9.69 37.83
C ILE A 66 4.44 8.29 38.16
N GLU A 67 3.84 8.14 39.31
CA GLU A 67 3.21 6.88 39.77
C GLU A 67 1.71 6.95 39.54
N ASP A 68 1.17 5.89 38.96
CA ASP A 68 -0.25 5.62 38.84
C ASP A 68 -0.47 4.10 38.93
N THR A 69 -1.30 3.50 38.16
CA THR A 69 -1.42 2.03 38.02
C THR A 69 -0.10 1.38 37.54
N LYS A 70 0.80 2.17 36.95
CA LYS A 70 2.15 1.83 36.49
C LYS A 70 3.10 2.99 36.74
N LEU A 71 4.40 2.72 36.60
CA LEU A 71 5.43 3.74 36.70
C LEU A 71 5.70 4.35 35.33
N PHE A 72 5.55 5.64 35.23
CA PHE A 72 5.85 6.43 34.02
C PHE A 72 7.10 7.26 34.26
N TYR A 73 8.04 7.18 33.33
CA TYR A 73 9.27 7.96 33.33
C TYR A 73 9.29 8.85 32.09
N GLY A 74 9.03 10.14 32.26
CA GLY A 74 9.24 11.14 31.21
C GLY A 74 10.73 11.43 31.04
N VAL A 75 11.20 11.41 29.81
CA VAL A 75 12.59 11.67 29.45
C VAL A 75 12.64 12.91 28.57
N ARG A 76 13.46 13.89 28.97
CA ARG A 76 13.70 15.14 28.25
C ARG A 76 15.19 15.30 28.01
N ALA A 77 15.59 15.56 26.78
CA ALA A 77 16.97 15.88 26.45
C ALA A 77 17.21 17.38 26.59
N PRO A 78 18.29 17.82 27.31
CA PRO A 78 18.69 19.19 27.36
C PRO A 78 19.26 19.65 26.02
N GLU A 79 19.30 20.94 25.79
CA GLU A 79 19.75 21.55 24.53
C GLU A 79 21.20 21.17 24.18
N GLN A 80 22.05 21.04 25.23
CA GLN A 80 23.45 20.64 25.09
C GLN A 80 23.62 19.27 24.39
N VAL A 81 22.70 18.33 24.59
CA VAL A 81 22.72 17.03 23.89
C VAL A 81 22.56 17.24 22.40
N PHE A 82 21.67 18.16 21.98
CA PHE A 82 21.44 18.41 20.56
C PHE A 82 22.57 19.16 19.88
N ARG A 83 23.35 19.97 20.61
CA ARG A 83 24.55 20.64 20.06
C ARG A 83 25.56 19.63 19.52
N LYS A 84 25.71 18.46 20.17
CA LYS A 84 26.58 17.38 19.68
C LYS A 84 26.13 16.80 18.31
N TYR A 85 24.83 16.88 18.01
CA TYR A 85 24.26 16.40 16.76
C TYR A 85 24.02 17.54 15.76
N GLN A 86 24.56 18.72 15.98
CA GLN A 86 24.32 19.91 15.17
C GLN A 86 24.79 19.71 13.71
N CYS A 87 25.85 18.96 13.48
CA CYS A 87 26.30 18.59 12.13
C CYS A 87 25.25 17.80 11.33
N LEU A 88 24.39 17.03 12.01
CA LEU A 88 23.27 16.30 11.40
C LEU A 88 21.97 17.09 11.34
N LEU A 89 21.89 18.22 12.08
CA LEU A 89 20.72 19.07 12.16
C LEU A 89 20.76 20.20 11.13
N GLY A 90 21.97 20.55 10.66
CA GLY A 90 22.19 21.75 9.88
C GLY A 90 21.81 21.62 8.42
N ASN A 91 20.96 22.55 7.94
CA ASN A 91 21.10 23.05 6.59
C ASN A 91 22.40 23.88 6.56
N PRO A 92 23.34 23.60 5.67
CA PRO A 92 24.58 24.40 5.55
C PRO A 92 24.30 25.90 5.37
N ASP A 93 23.17 26.26 4.75
CA ASP A 93 22.76 27.62 4.49
C ASP A 93 22.38 28.46 5.73
N LYS A 94 22.15 27.85 6.89
CA LYS A 94 21.76 28.55 8.13
C LYS A 94 22.89 28.70 9.14
N LYS A 95 24.08 28.19 8.85
CA LYS A 95 25.22 28.27 9.79
C LYS A 95 25.78 29.70 10.00
N LEU A 96 25.45 30.65 9.13
CA LEU A 96 26.01 32.02 9.15
C LEU A 96 25.05 33.13 9.63
N GLN A 97 23.82 32.82 9.98
CA GLN A 97 22.92 33.82 10.55
C GLN A 97 22.71 33.58 12.05
N ASN A 98 23.40 34.38 12.85
CA ASN A 98 23.26 34.60 14.30
C ASN A 98 23.54 33.37 15.19
N GLU A 99 24.77 33.29 15.70
CA GLU A 99 25.19 32.40 16.80
C GLU A 99 24.45 32.62 18.13
N ASN A 100 23.61 33.65 18.25
CA ASN A 100 23.00 34.07 19.51
C ASN A 100 21.48 33.88 19.60
N SER A 101 20.81 33.31 18.59
CA SER A 101 19.40 32.95 18.75
C SER A 101 19.25 31.45 19.01
N PRO A 102 18.53 31.00 20.06
CA PRO A 102 18.25 29.57 20.26
C PRO A 102 17.45 29.05 19.06
N GLN A 103 18.11 28.29 18.19
CA GLN A 103 17.42 27.66 17.08
C GLN A 103 16.43 26.63 17.63
N ASP A 104 15.15 26.86 17.39
CA ASP A 104 14.09 25.96 17.81
C ASP A 104 14.14 24.67 16.95
N ILE A 105 14.76 23.61 17.53
CA ILE A 105 14.97 22.34 16.87
C ILE A 105 13.60 21.68 16.59
N PRO A 106 13.29 21.28 15.34
CA PRO A 106 12.03 20.64 15.01
C PRO A 106 11.75 19.42 15.91
N MET A 107 10.53 19.29 16.41
CA MET A 107 10.16 18.20 17.34
C MET A 107 10.40 16.82 16.74
N THR A 108 10.24 16.65 15.44
CA THR A 108 10.55 15.38 14.72
C THR A 108 12.02 15.01 14.86
N THR A 109 12.90 15.97 14.73
CA THR A 109 14.35 15.77 14.87
C THR A 109 14.74 15.49 16.32
N ARG A 110 14.15 16.21 17.29
CA ARG A 110 14.33 15.94 18.71
C ARG A 110 13.98 14.50 19.06
N ILE A 111 12.78 14.06 18.71
CA ILE A 111 12.29 12.70 18.98
C ILE A 111 13.21 11.65 18.34
N ARG A 112 13.69 11.89 17.12
CA ARG A 112 14.57 10.97 16.40
C ARG A 112 15.91 10.80 17.11
N ILE A 113 16.57 11.87 17.50
CA ILE A 113 17.86 11.84 18.22
C ILE A 113 17.69 11.19 19.59
N VAL A 114 16.65 11.60 20.35
CA VAL A 114 16.38 11.01 21.67
C VAL A 114 16.11 9.50 21.55
N HIS A 115 15.32 9.08 20.58
CA HIS A 115 15.08 7.66 20.32
C HIS A 115 16.38 6.89 20.01
N PHE A 116 17.26 7.48 19.18
CA PHE A 116 18.55 6.88 18.85
C PHE A 116 19.42 6.69 20.10
N ILE A 117 19.52 7.72 20.95
CA ILE A 117 20.29 7.66 22.18
C ILE A 117 19.70 6.61 23.14
N LEU A 118 18.39 6.62 23.37
CA LEU A 118 17.71 5.65 24.22
C LEU A 118 17.96 4.20 23.76
N ARG A 119 17.88 3.97 22.45
CA ARG A 119 18.08 2.64 21.86
C ARG A 119 19.51 2.13 21.99
N ASN A 120 20.50 3.02 21.91
CA ASN A 120 21.92 2.69 21.91
C ASN A 120 22.59 2.89 23.28
N THR A 121 21.88 3.37 24.31
CA THR A 121 22.38 3.41 25.67
C THR A 121 22.53 1.99 26.21
N VAL A 122 23.76 1.68 26.66
CA VAL A 122 24.14 0.37 27.20
C VAL A 122 24.26 0.52 28.71
N THR A 123 23.63 -0.36 29.46
CA THR A 123 23.81 -0.44 30.92
C THR A 123 25.17 -1.05 31.26
N PRO A 124 25.69 -0.91 32.51
CA PRO A 124 26.89 -1.62 32.96
C PRO A 124 26.83 -3.11 32.74
N ASP A 125 25.63 -3.70 32.73
CA ASP A 125 25.38 -5.13 32.47
C ASP A 125 25.34 -5.47 30.96
N LEU A 126 25.80 -4.56 30.08
CA LEU A 126 25.81 -4.68 28.60
C LEU A 126 24.42 -4.87 27.99
N GLU A 127 23.36 -4.47 28.66
CA GLU A 127 21.97 -4.54 28.17
C GLU A 127 21.52 -3.21 27.53
N LYS A 128 20.91 -3.28 26.35
CA LYS A 128 20.26 -2.15 25.68
C LYS A 128 18.78 -2.08 26.00
N LEU A 129 18.12 -0.93 25.79
CA LEU A 129 16.68 -0.72 25.99
C LEU A 129 15.83 -1.86 25.39
N GLN A 130 16.14 -2.34 24.19
CA GLN A 130 15.40 -3.43 23.54
C GLN A 130 15.54 -4.76 24.30
N GLY A 131 16.67 -5.02 24.95
CA GLY A 131 16.89 -6.17 25.84
C GLY A 131 16.04 -6.08 27.10
N LEU A 132 16.02 -4.89 27.71
CA LEU A 132 15.22 -4.60 28.91
C LEU A 132 13.72 -4.70 28.64
N MET A 133 13.25 -4.26 27.46
CA MET A 133 11.86 -4.44 27.02
C MET A 133 11.49 -5.92 26.85
N LYS A 134 12.38 -6.75 26.26
CA LYS A 134 12.15 -8.20 26.13
C LYS A 134 12.09 -8.93 27.46
N LYS A 135 12.80 -8.43 28.48
CA LYS A 135 12.79 -8.96 29.86
C LYS A 135 11.65 -8.38 30.72
N ASN A 136 10.76 -7.58 30.12
CA ASN A 136 9.67 -6.88 30.82
C ASN A 136 10.15 -6.01 32.00
N VAL A 137 11.31 -5.38 31.86
CA VAL A 137 11.78 -4.32 32.77
C VAL A 137 11.06 -3.02 32.42
N PHE A 138 10.95 -2.71 31.13
CA PHE A 138 10.07 -1.70 30.56
C PHE A 138 9.03 -2.38 29.67
N GLU A 139 7.77 -2.00 29.84
CA GLU A 139 6.67 -2.51 29.03
C GLU A 139 6.57 -1.73 27.71
N ALA A 140 6.75 -0.41 27.75
CA ALA A 140 6.59 0.44 26.58
C ALA A 140 7.55 1.62 26.60
N ALA A 141 7.95 2.06 25.42
CA ALA A 141 8.72 3.27 25.18
C ALA A 141 8.14 4.00 23.94
N PHE A 142 7.69 5.23 24.08
CA PHE A 142 7.04 5.95 22.98
C PHE A 142 7.17 7.46 23.11
N PRO A 143 7.21 8.18 21.97
CA PRO A 143 7.13 9.65 21.96
C PRO A 143 5.68 10.09 22.19
N LEU A 144 5.52 11.28 22.77
CA LEU A 144 4.20 11.80 23.08
C LEU A 144 3.52 12.44 21.89
N HIS A 145 2.21 12.24 21.79
CA HIS A 145 1.36 13.13 21.01
C HIS A 145 1.20 14.47 21.72
N GLU A 146 1.37 15.56 21.00
CA GLU A 146 1.10 16.88 21.52
C GLU A 146 -0.38 17.02 21.88
N VAL A 147 -0.69 17.46 23.10
CA VAL A 147 -2.06 17.74 23.56
C VAL A 147 -2.12 19.20 24.00
N ARG A 148 -2.97 19.98 23.37
CA ARG A 148 -3.43 21.22 23.97
C ARG A 148 -4.26 20.87 25.20
N LEU A 149 -3.87 21.32 26.36
CA LEU A 149 -4.76 21.49 27.49
C LEU A 149 -5.79 22.55 27.04
N SER A 150 -7.02 22.09 26.77
CA SER A 150 -8.10 22.96 26.33
C SER A 150 -8.43 23.97 27.42
N THR A 151 -7.86 25.16 27.34
CA THR A 151 -8.33 26.38 28.01
C THR A 151 -9.69 26.85 27.48
N ARG A 152 -10.35 26.04 26.61
CA ARG A 152 -11.67 26.37 26.05
C ARG A 152 -12.83 26.40 27.07
N VAL A 153 -12.60 25.88 28.30
CA VAL A 153 -13.62 25.96 29.37
C VAL A 153 -13.65 27.35 30.00
N SER A 154 -12.53 28.12 29.95
CA SER A 154 -12.46 29.46 30.55
C SER A 154 -13.04 30.56 29.65
N GLY A 155 -12.88 30.42 28.30
CA GLY A 155 -13.35 31.46 27.38
C GLY A 155 -14.88 31.60 27.31
N ARG A 156 -15.63 30.53 27.38
CA ARG A 156 -17.11 30.60 27.43
C ARG A 156 -17.64 31.14 28.76
N LYS A 157 -17.05 30.73 29.88
CA LYS A 157 -17.43 31.24 31.19
C LYS A 157 -17.04 32.73 31.39
N ILE A 158 -15.96 33.20 30.74
CA ILE A 158 -15.57 34.61 30.77
C ILE A 158 -16.48 35.40 29.83
N GLN A 159 -16.87 34.90 28.68
CA GLN A 159 -17.77 35.60 27.76
C GLN A 159 -19.19 35.67 28.29
N ASP A 160 -19.66 34.62 29.00
CA ASP A 160 -20.98 34.62 29.66
C ASP A 160 -20.94 35.50 30.94
N ARG A 161 -19.79 35.63 31.64
CA ARG A 161 -19.63 36.52 32.79
C ARG A 161 -19.50 37.98 32.38
N TRP A 162 -18.97 38.28 31.18
CA TRP A 162 -18.98 39.66 30.61
C TRP A 162 -20.36 40.01 30.10
N ARG A 163 -21.17 39.09 29.55
CA ARG A 163 -22.55 39.34 29.16
C ARG A 163 -23.49 39.58 30.34
N SER A 164 -23.19 39.09 31.51
CA SER A 164 -24.01 39.29 32.71
C SER A 164 -23.63 40.55 33.51
N LYS A 165 -22.53 41.24 33.18
CA LYS A 165 -22.08 42.46 33.88
C LYS A 165 -22.28 43.74 33.09
N THR A 166 -22.57 43.75 31.81
CA THR A 166 -22.88 44.87 30.98
C THR A 166 -24.31 44.75 30.51
N GLY A 167 -25.23 45.19 31.35
CA GLY A 167 -26.65 45.34 30.99
C GLY A 167 -26.82 46.43 29.93
N TRP A 168 -26.83 46.04 28.67
CA TRP A 168 -27.29 46.85 27.56
C TRP A 168 -28.42 46.13 26.89
N GLU A 169 -29.61 46.55 27.18
CA GLU A 169 -30.87 46.24 26.51
C GLU A 169 -30.83 46.76 25.07
N ARG A 170 -31.20 45.96 24.13
CA ARG A 170 -31.52 46.38 22.76
C ARG A 170 -32.97 46.86 22.69
N PRO A 171 -33.26 47.98 22.07
CA PRO A 171 -34.63 48.29 21.75
C PRO A 171 -35.14 47.47 20.56
N VAL A 172 -36.32 46.91 20.74
CA VAL A 172 -37.12 46.23 19.75
C VAL A 172 -37.67 47.30 18.77
N GLY A 173 -37.44 47.10 17.49
CA GLY A 173 -38.03 47.93 16.42
C GLY A 173 -38.31 47.10 15.19
N ASN A 174 -39.59 46.98 14.92
CA ASN A 174 -40.27 46.17 13.93
C ASN A 174 -40.36 46.85 12.56
N ARG A 175 -40.55 46.03 11.47
CA ARG A 175 -41.13 46.36 10.15
C ARG A 175 -40.16 46.91 9.10
N GLY A 176 -40.02 46.29 7.93
CA GLY A 176 -40.95 46.10 6.87
C GLY A 176 -40.20 46.35 5.54
N CYS A 177 -40.24 45.42 4.59
CA CYS A 177 -39.95 45.65 3.16
C CYS A 177 -40.88 46.74 2.55
N PRO A 178 -40.49 47.46 1.48
CA PRO A 178 -40.82 46.94 0.16
C PRO A 178 -39.83 47.28 -0.99
N ARG A 179 -40.08 46.64 -2.09
CA ARG A 179 -39.57 46.75 -3.47
C ARG A 179 -39.74 48.13 -4.11
N SER A 180 -38.90 48.43 -5.08
CA SER A 180 -39.12 48.94 -6.44
C SER A 180 -37.97 49.86 -6.85
N SER A 181 -37.34 49.70 -7.94
CA SER A 181 -37.57 49.87 -9.38
C SER A 181 -36.73 51.00 -9.96
N LEU A 182 -36.01 50.63 -11.04
CA LEU A 182 -35.70 51.39 -12.26
C LEU A 182 -34.95 52.75 -12.20
N GLY A 183 -33.90 52.81 -13.01
CA GLY A 183 -33.32 54.07 -13.51
C GLY A 183 -32.09 53.87 -14.38
N GLU A 184 -32.28 53.88 -15.68
CA GLU A 184 -31.29 53.94 -16.75
C GLU A 184 -30.48 55.25 -16.73
N GLY A 185 -29.25 55.25 -17.22
CA GLY A 185 -28.49 56.46 -17.47
C GLY A 185 -27.17 56.25 -18.23
N HIS A 186 -27.24 56.46 -19.51
CA HIS A 186 -26.15 56.51 -20.49
C HIS A 186 -25.02 57.48 -20.15
N GLY A 187 -23.75 57.08 -20.57
CA GLY A 187 -22.66 58.06 -20.64
C GLY A 187 -21.37 57.44 -21.29
N LYS A 188 -21.12 57.81 -22.50
CA LYS A 188 -20.06 57.39 -23.47
C LYS A 188 -18.63 57.50 -22.97
N ALA A 189 -17.78 56.59 -23.55
CA ALA A 189 -16.32 56.62 -23.62
C ALA A 189 -15.77 57.85 -24.40
N PRO A 190 -14.46 58.13 -24.40
CA PRO A 190 -13.56 57.43 -25.30
C PRO A 190 -12.10 57.16 -24.77
N GLY A 191 -11.56 56.06 -25.22
CA GLY A 191 -10.34 55.77 -25.98
C GLY A 191 -8.95 56.15 -25.40
N SER A 192 -8.11 55.14 -25.15
CA SER A 192 -6.91 54.88 -25.92
C SER A 192 -5.90 53.98 -25.19
N SER A 193 -5.53 52.94 -25.88
CA SER A 193 -4.17 52.33 -26.09
C SER A 193 -3.36 51.79 -24.91
N LEU A 194 -3.11 50.48 -25.06
CA LEU A 194 -1.81 49.77 -24.94
C LEU A 194 -0.98 49.90 -23.61
N GLY A 195 -0.81 48.74 -22.97
CA GLY A 195 0.29 48.51 -22.04
C GLY A 195 0.17 47.17 -21.33
N ALA A 196 1.07 46.30 -21.70
CA ALA A 196 1.22 44.94 -21.23
C ALA A 196 1.24 44.75 -19.71
N GLY A 197 0.84 43.54 -19.28
CA GLY A 197 0.73 43.03 -17.96
C GLY A 197 1.98 43.14 -17.08
N GLN A 198 1.69 43.34 -15.84
CA GLN A 198 2.51 42.86 -14.72
C GLN A 198 1.73 43.07 -13.40
N GLY A 199 1.58 41.97 -12.64
CA GLY A 199 1.73 42.07 -11.20
C GLY A 199 0.57 42.56 -10.36
N ILE A 200 -0.36 41.68 -10.01
CA ILE A 200 -1.08 41.78 -8.74
C ILE A 200 -0.52 40.70 -7.79
N GLU A 201 0.68 40.97 -7.31
CA GLU A 201 1.34 40.25 -6.22
C GLU A 201 1.99 41.26 -5.23
N GLY A 202 1.26 42.25 -4.80
CA GLY A 202 1.88 43.28 -3.98
C GLY A 202 0.94 44.07 -3.11
N ALA A 203 0.02 43.41 -2.38
CA ALA A 203 -0.75 44.16 -1.38
C ALA A 203 -1.34 43.26 -0.29
N LEU A 204 -0.50 42.46 0.41
CA LEU A 204 -0.89 41.78 1.66
C LEU A 204 0.34 41.45 2.51
N VAL A 205 1.30 42.36 2.56
CA VAL A 205 2.43 42.31 3.50
C VAL A 205 2.38 43.57 4.32
N PHE A 206 1.59 43.56 5.35
CA PHE A 206 1.78 44.37 6.57
C PHE A 206 0.71 44.02 7.57
N LEU A 207 1.14 43.47 8.70
CA LEU A 207 0.47 43.19 9.97
C LEU A 207 0.50 41.70 10.38
N TYR A 208 1.69 41.19 10.67
CA TYR A 208 1.82 40.05 11.58
C TYR A 208 2.96 40.30 12.56
N PRO A 209 2.69 40.26 13.88
CA PRO A 209 3.73 40.30 14.91
C PRO A 209 4.48 38.95 14.97
N THR A 210 5.71 39.03 15.35
CA THR A 210 6.83 38.10 15.36
C THR A 210 6.71 36.93 16.35
N ASP A 211 5.62 36.16 16.37
CA ASP A 211 5.59 34.86 17.11
C ASP A 211 4.99 33.72 16.29
N PHE A 212 5.53 33.55 15.05
CA PHE A 212 5.04 32.55 14.09
C PHE A 212 5.44 31.12 14.47
N SER A 213 6.51 30.91 15.25
CA SER A 213 7.01 29.55 15.53
C SER A 213 6.17 28.77 16.54
N ALA A 214 5.61 29.42 17.54
CA ALA A 214 4.80 28.79 18.58
C ALA A 214 3.39 28.44 18.06
N LEU A 215 2.77 29.34 17.28
CA LEU A 215 1.46 29.12 16.63
C LEU A 215 1.51 28.02 15.58
N GLN A 216 2.63 27.85 14.86
CA GLN A 216 2.80 26.83 13.83
C GLN A 216 2.87 25.43 14.42
N LYS A 217 3.45 25.23 15.61
CA LYS A 217 3.61 23.92 16.26
C LYS A 217 2.29 23.35 16.80
N GLU A 218 1.42 24.21 17.28
CA GLU A 218 0.11 23.83 17.84
C GLU A 218 -0.93 23.49 16.76
N ALA A 219 -0.82 24.15 15.61
CA ALA A 219 -1.74 23.99 14.48
C ALA A 219 -1.69 22.58 13.82
N VAL A 220 -0.56 21.86 13.88
CA VAL A 220 -0.36 20.64 13.08
C VAL A 220 -1.22 19.49 13.53
N ARG A 221 -1.32 19.18 14.82
CA ARG A 221 -2.15 18.06 15.28
C ARG A 221 -3.65 18.39 15.27
N GLU A 222 -4.02 19.60 15.62
CA GLU A 222 -5.41 20.04 15.58
C GLU A 222 -5.90 20.10 14.13
N PHE A 223 -5.05 20.57 13.21
CA PHE A 223 -5.32 20.53 11.78
C PHE A 223 -5.40 19.10 11.26
N SER A 224 -4.46 18.21 11.63
CA SER A 224 -4.47 16.81 11.21
C SER A 224 -5.70 16.07 11.73
N ARG A 225 -6.10 16.31 12.98
CA ARG A 225 -7.29 15.69 13.58
C ARG A 225 -8.59 16.22 13.01
N ASP A 226 -8.68 17.53 12.80
CA ASP A 226 -9.96 18.18 12.53
C ASP A 226 -10.24 18.36 11.03
N ASN A 227 -9.22 18.45 10.20
CA ASN A 227 -9.39 18.64 8.76
C ASN A 227 -8.96 17.44 7.92
N TRP A 228 -7.90 16.71 8.31
CA TRP A 228 -7.35 15.62 7.52
C TRP A 228 -7.84 14.24 7.97
N ALA A 229 -7.77 13.92 9.26
CA ALA A 229 -8.21 12.62 9.80
C ALA A 229 -9.72 12.60 10.09
N ARG A 230 -10.54 12.98 9.12
CA ARG A 230 -12.01 12.99 9.18
C ARG A 230 -12.62 12.52 7.86
N TRP A 231 -13.68 11.72 7.93
CA TRP A 231 -14.41 11.22 6.77
C TRP A 231 -15.00 12.31 5.87
N ARG A 232 -15.26 13.51 6.40
CA ARG A 232 -15.79 14.64 5.62
C ARG A 232 -14.76 15.28 4.68
N GLY A 233 -13.48 14.94 4.81
CA GLY A 233 -12.38 15.51 4.03
C GLY A 233 -11.85 14.60 2.94
N VAL A 234 -12.60 13.58 2.49
CA VAL A 234 -12.14 12.53 1.56
C VAL A 234 -11.60 13.09 0.24
N PHE A 235 -12.15 14.21 -0.23
CA PHE A 235 -11.74 14.84 -1.50
C PHE A 235 -10.70 15.97 -1.34
N ASN A 236 -10.26 16.26 -0.11
CA ASN A 236 -9.29 17.33 0.12
C ASN A 236 -7.86 16.87 -0.22
N GLN A 237 -7.07 17.82 -0.72
CA GLN A 237 -5.64 17.56 -0.96
C GLN A 237 -4.92 17.18 0.33
N GLN A 238 -3.96 16.25 0.20
CA GLN A 238 -3.15 15.79 1.33
C GLN A 238 -2.20 16.89 1.81
N PRO A 239 -2.23 17.25 3.10
CA PRO A 239 -1.37 18.32 3.64
C PRO A 239 0.05 17.78 3.93
N ILE A 240 0.81 17.43 2.91
CA ILE A 240 2.08 16.72 2.99
C ILE A 240 3.09 17.42 3.91
N GLU A 241 3.23 18.76 3.82
CA GLU A 241 4.16 19.53 4.67
C GLU A 241 3.81 19.43 6.16
N LYS A 242 2.52 19.41 6.49
CA LYS A 242 2.07 19.28 7.89
C LYS A 242 2.26 17.86 8.41
N ILE A 243 2.05 16.85 7.55
CA ILE A 243 2.32 15.43 7.86
C ILE A 243 3.82 15.26 8.12
N ARG A 244 4.68 15.84 7.28
CA ARG A 244 6.14 15.86 7.45
C ARG A 244 6.54 16.46 8.80
N GLY A 245 6.03 17.66 9.11
CA GLY A 245 6.36 18.36 10.36
C GLY A 245 5.96 17.59 11.62
N TYR A 246 4.99 16.67 11.54
CA TYR A 246 4.51 15.90 12.68
C TYR A 246 5.02 14.46 12.72
N PHE A 247 4.97 13.72 11.61
CA PHE A 247 5.31 12.30 11.52
C PHE A 247 6.69 12.03 10.90
N GLY A 248 7.31 13.03 10.26
CA GLY A 248 8.58 12.90 9.55
C GLY A 248 8.41 12.60 8.05
N GLU A 249 9.54 12.60 7.34
CA GLU A 249 9.62 12.53 5.88
C GLU A 249 9.14 11.19 5.34
N LYS A 250 9.46 10.07 6.02
CA LYS A 250 9.09 8.72 5.56
C LYS A 250 7.57 8.53 5.48
N VAL A 251 6.83 9.05 6.46
CA VAL A 251 5.35 9.01 6.46
C VAL A 251 4.78 9.99 5.44
N ALA A 252 5.39 11.18 5.32
CA ALA A 252 4.94 12.18 4.34
C ALA A 252 5.11 11.67 2.89
N LEU A 253 6.21 10.95 2.60
CA LEU A 253 6.43 10.31 1.29
C LEU A 253 5.42 9.20 1.01
N TYR A 254 5.00 8.44 2.02
CA TYR A 254 3.94 7.45 1.85
C TYR A 254 2.63 8.09 1.39
N PHE A 255 2.17 9.14 2.09
CA PHE A 255 0.93 9.84 1.70
C PHE A 255 1.08 10.60 0.37
N ALA A 256 2.26 11.13 0.06
CA ALA A 256 2.54 11.77 -1.22
C ALA A 256 2.46 10.74 -2.37
N TRP A 257 3.05 9.55 -2.18
CA TRP A 257 2.99 8.46 -3.15
C TRP A 257 1.56 7.94 -3.31
N LEU A 258 0.87 7.64 -2.22
CA LEU A 258 -0.49 7.11 -2.27
C LEU A 258 -1.49 8.10 -2.89
N GLY A 259 -1.34 9.40 -2.59
CA GLY A 259 -2.14 10.45 -3.22
C GLY A 259 -1.88 10.57 -4.73
N TRP A 260 -0.60 10.51 -5.15
CA TRP A 260 -0.22 10.52 -6.55
C TRP A 260 -0.70 9.28 -7.31
N TYR A 261 -0.53 8.10 -6.71
CA TYR A 261 -1.06 6.85 -7.24
C TYR A 261 -2.57 6.91 -7.44
N THR A 262 -3.31 7.37 -6.44
CA THR A 262 -4.77 7.50 -6.51
C THR A 262 -5.20 8.48 -7.61
N TYR A 263 -4.50 9.61 -7.77
CA TYR A 263 -4.79 10.58 -8.83
C TYR A 263 -4.64 9.97 -10.23
N LEU A 264 -3.52 9.32 -10.51
CA LEU A 264 -3.29 8.69 -11.81
C LEU A 264 -4.18 7.46 -12.03
N LEU A 265 -4.51 6.74 -10.96
CA LEU A 265 -5.43 5.61 -11.03
C LEU A 265 -6.86 6.02 -11.43
N GLY A 266 -7.26 7.27 -11.16
CA GLY A 266 -8.53 7.80 -11.61
C GLY A 266 -8.69 7.79 -13.13
N PHE A 267 -7.63 8.07 -13.90
CA PHE A 267 -7.64 7.97 -15.37
C PHE A 267 -7.75 6.51 -15.84
N ALA A 268 -7.04 5.60 -15.18
CA ALA A 268 -7.12 4.17 -15.46
C ALA A 268 -8.52 3.61 -15.13
N ALA A 269 -9.11 4.07 -14.04
CA ALA A 269 -10.47 3.71 -13.64
C ALA A 269 -11.51 4.15 -14.68
N LEU A 270 -11.38 5.39 -15.19
CA LEU A 270 -12.26 5.90 -16.24
C LEU A 270 -12.15 5.05 -17.52
N ALA A 271 -10.93 4.74 -17.96
CA ALA A 271 -10.70 3.88 -19.13
C ALA A 271 -11.29 2.48 -18.91
N GLY A 272 -11.12 1.88 -17.71
CA GLY A 272 -11.70 0.58 -17.35
C GLY A 272 -13.23 0.57 -17.35
N VAL A 273 -13.87 1.65 -16.86
CA VAL A 273 -15.33 1.81 -16.91
C VAL A 273 -15.81 1.89 -18.37
N LEU A 274 -15.15 2.67 -19.22
CA LEU A 274 -15.49 2.78 -20.64
C LEU A 274 -15.41 1.42 -21.33
N THR A 275 -14.33 0.66 -21.08
CA THR A 275 -14.17 -0.70 -21.59
C THR A 275 -15.29 -1.63 -21.13
N PHE A 276 -15.64 -1.58 -19.85
CA PHE A 276 -16.72 -2.40 -19.30
C PHE A 276 -18.08 -2.05 -19.87
N VAL A 277 -18.39 -0.75 -20.05
CA VAL A 277 -19.63 -0.27 -20.69
C VAL A 277 -19.68 -0.75 -22.15
N THR A 278 -18.57 -0.68 -22.88
CA THR A 278 -18.47 -1.25 -24.25
C THR A 278 -18.79 -2.75 -24.23
N GLY A 279 -18.24 -3.51 -23.26
CA GLY A 279 -18.56 -4.91 -23.09
C GLY A 279 -20.07 -5.18 -22.86
N ILE A 280 -20.74 -4.34 -22.05
CA ILE A 280 -22.17 -4.43 -21.82
C ILE A 280 -22.97 -4.23 -23.13
N THR A 281 -22.56 -3.30 -23.99
CA THR A 281 -23.24 -3.10 -25.29
C THR A 281 -23.10 -4.31 -26.20
N LEU A 282 -22.01 -5.08 -26.07
CA LEU A 282 -21.77 -6.31 -26.82
C LEU A 282 -22.51 -7.55 -26.26
N PHE A 283 -23.07 -7.47 -25.05
CA PHE A 283 -23.72 -8.60 -24.36
C PHE A 283 -24.79 -9.30 -25.20
N SER A 284 -25.58 -8.55 -25.97
CA SER A 284 -26.65 -9.09 -26.82
C SER A 284 -26.32 -9.07 -28.31
N SER A 285 -25.29 -8.35 -28.74
CA SER A 285 -24.96 -8.11 -30.15
C SER A 285 -23.85 -9.01 -30.69
N SER A 286 -23.11 -9.73 -29.84
CA SER A 286 -22.02 -10.60 -30.25
C SER A 286 -22.52 -11.76 -31.11
N GLN A 287 -21.98 -11.90 -32.33
CA GLN A 287 -22.32 -12.99 -33.27
C GLN A 287 -21.95 -14.35 -32.68
N VAL A 288 -20.78 -14.45 -32.04
CA VAL A 288 -20.30 -15.68 -31.39
C VAL A 288 -21.26 -16.14 -30.28
N SER A 289 -21.73 -15.22 -29.42
CA SER A 289 -22.72 -15.54 -28.38
C SER A 289 -24.06 -15.97 -28.97
N ARG A 290 -24.45 -15.37 -30.08
CA ARG A 290 -25.68 -15.76 -30.78
C ARG A 290 -25.60 -17.18 -31.32
N GLU A 291 -24.50 -17.57 -31.97
CA GLU A 291 -24.25 -18.93 -32.44
C GLU A 291 -24.32 -19.96 -31.33
N ILE A 292 -23.73 -19.65 -30.15
CA ILE A 292 -23.83 -20.56 -28.99
C ILE A 292 -25.28 -20.68 -28.51
N CYS A 293 -26.02 -19.58 -28.45
CA CYS A 293 -27.43 -19.59 -28.00
C CYS A 293 -28.37 -20.31 -28.95
N GLU A 294 -28.05 -20.34 -30.24
CA GLU A 294 -28.84 -21.02 -31.30
C GLU A 294 -28.41 -22.46 -31.51
N ALA A 295 -27.29 -22.91 -30.92
CA ALA A 295 -26.74 -24.25 -31.13
C ALA A 295 -27.47 -25.36 -30.34
N ASN A 296 -28.77 -25.53 -30.57
CA ASN A 296 -29.63 -26.51 -29.89
C ASN A 296 -29.37 -27.99 -30.30
N THR A 297 -28.66 -28.20 -31.40
CA THR A 297 -28.36 -29.54 -31.93
C THR A 297 -26.91 -29.97 -31.67
N THR A 298 -26.07 -29.09 -31.14
CA THR A 298 -24.66 -29.36 -30.88
C THR A 298 -24.50 -30.04 -29.53
N ILE A 299 -24.22 -31.36 -29.55
CA ILE A 299 -24.02 -32.16 -28.34
C ILE A 299 -22.55 -32.06 -27.92
N MET A 300 -22.33 -31.71 -26.67
CA MET A 300 -21.00 -31.59 -26.06
C MET A 300 -20.65 -32.86 -25.26
N CYS A 301 -19.34 -33.20 -25.23
CA CYS A 301 -18.84 -34.32 -24.46
C CYS A 301 -18.99 -34.05 -22.94
N PRO A 302 -19.19 -35.13 -22.13
CA PRO A 302 -19.42 -35.01 -20.70
C PRO A 302 -18.22 -34.32 -19.97
N LEU A 303 -18.51 -33.49 -19.00
CA LEU A 303 -17.49 -32.75 -18.21
C LEU A 303 -16.83 -33.60 -17.12
N CYS A 304 -17.39 -34.79 -16.78
CA CYS A 304 -16.79 -35.72 -15.81
C CYS A 304 -16.93 -37.17 -16.30
N ASP A 305 -16.12 -38.11 -15.73
CA ASP A 305 -15.95 -39.46 -16.25
C ASP A 305 -17.14 -40.40 -16.02
N LYS A 306 -17.97 -40.27 -14.99
CA LYS A 306 -18.91 -41.35 -14.63
C LYS A 306 -20.39 -40.97 -14.48
N LYS A 307 -20.70 -39.71 -14.19
CA LYS A 307 -22.07 -39.30 -13.81
C LYS A 307 -22.55 -38.02 -14.47
N CYS A 308 -21.73 -37.39 -15.29
CA CYS A 308 -22.17 -36.21 -16.02
C CYS A 308 -22.85 -36.65 -17.32
N PRO A 309 -24.03 -36.14 -17.61
CA PRO A 309 -24.68 -36.39 -18.89
C PRO A 309 -23.97 -35.65 -20.03
N TYR A 310 -24.27 -36.07 -21.25
CA TYR A 310 -24.06 -35.18 -22.41
C TYR A 310 -24.89 -33.92 -22.20
N TRP A 311 -24.46 -32.83 -22.75
CA TRP A 311 -25.13 -31.54 -22.59
C TRP A 311 -25.18 -30.79 -23.94
N VAL A 312 -26.07 -29.86 -24.08
CA VAL A 312 -26.25 -29.08 -25.32
C VAL A 312 -25.51 -27.74 -25.19
N LEU A 313 -24.84 -27.31 -26.24
CA LEU A 313 -24.05 -26.07 -26.22
C LEU A 313 -24.89 -24.83 -25.87
N SER A 314 -26.18 -24.80 -26.29
CA SER A 314 -27.11 -23.69 -25.99
C SER A 314 -27.39 -23.52 -24.50
N ASP A 315 -27.22 -24.54 -23.65
CA ASP A 315 -27.43 -24.44 -22.21
C ASP A 315 -26.47 -23.42 -21.57
N THR A 316 -25.35 -23.14 -22.25
CA THR A 316 -24.33 -22.20 -21.78
C THR A 316 -24.43 -20.79 -22.37
N CYS A 317 -25.57 -20.45 -22.99
CA CYS A 317 -25.81 -19.15 -23.62
C CYS A 317 -25.51 -17.95 -22.69
N THR A 318 -25.99 -17.98 -21.44
CA THR A 318 -25.75 -16.90 -20.48
C THR A 318 -24.29 -16.74 -20.15
N TYR A 319 -23.58 -17.87 -19.95
CA TYR A 319 -22.14 -17.85 -19.67
C TYR A 319 -21.36 -17.28 -20.87
N ALA A 320 -21.71 -17.68 -22.09
CA ALA A 320 -21.10 -17.15 -23.32
C ALA A 320 -21.26 -15.64 -23.45
N LYS A 321 -22.45 -15.11 -23.17
CA LYS A 321 -22.71 -13.67 -23.17
C LYS A 321 -21.84 -12.93 -22.14
N VAL A 322 -21.70 -13.46 -20.93
CA VAL A 322 -20.84 -12.89 -19.89
C VAL A 322 -19.37 -12.95 -20.32
N THR A 323 -18.91 -14.05 -20.89
CA THR A 323 -17.54 -14.19 -21.39
C THR A 323 -17.24 -13.12 -22.45
N HIS A 324 -18.08 -12.95 -23.45
CA HIS A 324 -17.87 -11.94 -24.49
C HIS A 324 -18.01 -10.49 -24.00
N MET A 325 -18.78 -10.25 -22.95
CA MET A 325 -18.79 -8.96 -22.28
C MET A 325 -17.41 -8.60 -21.69
N ILE A 326 -16.68 -9.61 -21.21
CA ILE A 326 -15.35 -9.43 -20.58
C ILE A 326 -14.25 -9.53 -21.63
N ASP A 327 -14.29 -10.53 -22.52
CA ASP A 327 -13.29 -10.84 -23.54
C ASP A 327 -13.69 -10.24 -24.88
N ASN A 328 -13.33 -8.98 -25.11
CA ASN A 328 -13.61 -8.25 -26.34
C ASN A 328 -12.39 -7.42 -26.80
N GLU A 329 -12.46 -6.86 -27.98
CA GLU A 329 -11.36 -6.07 -28.54
C GLU A 329 -11.00 -4.85 -27.68
N ALA A 330 -12.00 -4.22 -27.02
CA ALA A 330 -11.76 -3.09 -26.14
C ALA A 330 -10.98 -3.48 -24.88
N THR A 331 -11.18 -4.69 -24.37
CA THR A 331 -10.43 -5.23 -23.20
C THR A 331 -8.97 -5.45 -23.57
N VAL A 332 -8.67 -5.91 -24.79
CA VAL A 332 -7.28 -6.05 -25.25
C VAL A 332 -6.59 -4.71 -25.36
N LEU A 333 -7.26 -3.71 -25.95
CA LEU A 333 -6.75 -2.33 -26.01
C LEU A 333 -6.55 -1.75 -24.61
N PHE A 334 -7.46 -2.02 -23.69
CA PHE A 334 -7.33 -1.58 -22.31
C PHE A 334 -6.15 -2.23 -21.60
N ALA A 335 -5.89 -3.52 -21.80
CA ALA A 335 -4.73 -4.20 -21.23
C ALA A 335 -3.40 -3.62 -21.77
N MET A 336 -3.33 -3.31 -23.06
CA MET A 336 -2.19 -2.59 -23.65
C MET A 336 -2.01 -1.21 -23.02
N PHE A 337 -3.10 -0.45 -22.90
CA PHE A 337 -3.09 0.85 -22.23
C PHE A 337 -2.57 0.73 -20.79
N MET A 338 -3.01 -0.25 -20.01
CA MET A 338 -2.59 -0.43 -18.62
C MET A 338 -1.11 -0.85 -18.47
N ALA A 339 -0.57 -1.63 -19.40
CA ALA A 339 0.85 -1.94 -19.43
C ALA A 339 1.71 -0.68 -19.66
N LEU A 340 1.25 0.21 -20.55
CA LEU A 340 1.87 1.51 -20.80
C LEU A 340 1.69 2.45 -19.60
N TRP A 341 0.48 2.49 -19.05
CA TRP A 341 0.15 3.30 -17.87
C TRP A 341 1.06 2.97 -16.69
N ALA A 342 1.32 1.69 -16.41
CA ALA A 342 2.21 1.27 -15.33
C ALA A 342 3.63 1.81 -15.50
N THR A 343 4.13 1.85 -16.73
CA THR A 343 5.45 2.42 -17.08
C THR A 343 5.47 3.94 -16.87
N VAL A 344 4.51 4.65 -17.45
CA VAL A 344 4.40 6.11 -17.36
C VAL A 344 4.18 6.56 -15.92
N PHE A 345 3.34 5.84 -15.16
CA PHE A 345 3.13 6.09 -13.74
C PHE A 345 4.45 6.12 -12.96
N LEU A 346 5.32 5.14 -13.19
CA LEU A 346 6.58 5.02 -12.47
C LEU A 346 7.53 6.20 -12.78
N GLU A 347 7.69 6.55 -14.05
CA GLU A 347 8.56 7.67 -14.47
C GLU A 347 8.02 9.02 -13.95
N LEU A 348 6.71 9.22 -13.98
CA LEU A 348 6.09 10.42 -13.42
C LEU A 348 6.24 10.48 -11.90
N TRP A 349 6.18 9.34 -11.20
CA TRP A 349 6.43 9.29 -9.76
C TRP A 349 7.88 9.66 -9.41
N LYS A 350 8.87 9.12 -10.12
CA LYS A 350 10.29 9.48 -9.93
C LYS A 350 10.49 11.00 -10.03
N ARG A 351 9.88 11.62 -11.02
CA ARG A 351 9.91 13.06 -11.23
C ARG A 351 9.21 13.85 -10.12
N GLN A 352 8.03 13.42 -9.70
CA GLN A 352 7.28 14.06 -8.61
C GLN A 352 8.03 13.94 -7.27
N ARG A 353 8.58 12.77 -6.98
CA ARG A 353 9.42 12.53 -5.81
C ARG A 353 10.61 13.50 -5.77
N ALA A 354 11.34 13.64 -6.88
CA ALA A 354 12.49 14.55 -6.96
C ALA A 354 12.09 15.98 -6.58
N THR A 355 10.94 16.47 -7.05
CA THR A 355 10.42 17.79 -6.70
C THR A 355 10.12 17.91 -5.19
N VAL A 356 9.42 16.94 -4.63
CA VAL A 356 9.05 16.93 -3.20
C VAL A 356 10.29 16.90 -2.30
N VAL A 357 11.24 16.02 -2.61
CA VAL A 357 12.45 15.81 -1.82
C VAL A 357 13.42 17.00 -1.90
N THR A 358 13.51 17.66 -3.05
CA THR A 358 14.31 18.88 -3.20
C THR A 358 13.74 20.04 -2.37
N ASN A 359 12.42 20.20 -2.35
CA ASN A 359 11.77 21.19 -1.47
C ASN A 359 12.06 20.93 0.02
N TRP A 360 12.45 19.72 0.39
CA TRP A 360 12.83 19.34 1.75
C TRP A 360 14.33 19.40 2.02
N ASN A 361 15.14 19.77 1.02
CA ASN A 361 16.61 19.75 1.06
C ASN A 361 17.19 18.36 1.45
N LEU A 362 16.56 17.30 0.96
CA LEU A 362 16.96 15.90 1.20
C LEU A 362 17.46 15.19 -0.07
N TYR A 363 17.62 15.92 -1.16
CA TYR A 363 18.17 15.35 -2.37
C TYR A 363 19.63 14.98 -2.18
N GLY A 364 19.99 13.73 -2.38
CA GLY A 364 21.35 13.21 -2.12
C GLY A 364 21.62 12.79 -0.66
N TRP A 365 20.62 12.89 0.23
CA TRP A 365 20.76 12.38 1.60
C TRP A 365 20.77 10.84 1.60
N ASP A 366 21.69 10.24 2.39
CA ASP A 366 21.78 8.78 2.56
C ASP A 366 21.45 8.36 4.00
N GLU A 367 20.55 7.37 4.13
CA GLU A 367 20.13 6.82 5.41
C GLU A 367 21.28 6.08 6.14
N GLU A 368 22.13 5.37 5.39
CA GLU A 368 23.25 4.61 5.97
C GLU A 368 24.35 5.54 6.49
N GLU A 369 24.61 6.64 5.79
CA GLU A 369 25.56 7.67 6.19
C GLU A 369 25.09 8.38 7.46
N GLU A 370 23.81 8.76 7.54
CA GLU A 370 23.25 9.36 8.75
C GLU A 370 23.28 8.41 9.96
N GLU A 371 22.97 7.12 9.77
CA GLU A 371 23.02 6.11 10.83
C GLU A 371 24.47 5.97 11.36
N LEU A 372 25.43 5.92 10.47
CA LEU A 372 26.86 5.87 10.82
C LEU A 372 27.31 7.13 11.56
N ALA A 373 26.93 8.30 11.08
CA ALA A 373 27.27 9.57 11.72
C ALA A 373 26.67 9.66 13.13
N MET A 374 25.43 9.24 13.34
CA MET A 374 24.83 9.15 14.66
C MET A 374 25.54 8.17 15.59
N GLU A 375 26.01 7.03 15.07
CA GLU A 375 26.78 6.06 15.85
C GLU A 375 28.14 6.64 16.28
N LEU A 376 28.85 7.32 15.39
CA LEU A 376 30.14 7.99 15.69
C LEU A 376 29.97 9.12 16.72
N ILE A 377 28.93 9.95 16.59
CA ILE A 377 28.67 11.03 17.56
C ILE A 377 28.36 10.49 18.96
N ASN A 378 27.65 9.35 19.03
CA ASN A 378 27.33 8.72 20.31
C ASN A 378 28.54 8.00 20.93
N ASN A 379 29.44 7.46 20.12
CA ASN A 379 30.66 6.79 20.55
C ASN A 379 31.79 7.01 19.54
N LEU A 380 32.69 7.94 19.84
CA LEU A 380 33.84 8.27 18.97
C LEU A 380 34.82 7.11 18.73
N GLN A 381 34.85 6.12 19.64
CA GLN A 381 35.67 4.94 19.49
C GLN A 381 34.94 3.79 18.75
N HIS A 382 33.80 4.07 18.15
CA HIS A 382 33.06 3.06 17.41
C HIS A 382 33.77 2.70 16.11
N GLU A 383 34.39 1.54 16.07
CA GLU A 383 34.85 0.97 14.80
C GLU A 383 33.69 0.27 14.09
N PRO A 384 33.43 0.63 12.83
CA PRO A 384 32.39 -0.06 12.03
C PRO A 384 32.80 -1.52 11.85
N ARG A 385 31.94 -2.44 12.19
CA ARG A 385 32.18 -3.88 12.04
C ARG A 385 32.53 -4.19 10.60
N LYS A 386 33.71 -4.74 10.34
CA LYS A 386 34.10 -5.24 9.02
C LYS A 386 33.16 -6.37 8.64
N TYR A 387 32.35 -6.13 7.61
CA TYR A 387 31.41 -7.12 7.08
C TYR A 387 32.14 -8.01 6.08
N GLN A 388 32.27 -9.29 6.37
CA GLN A 388 32.70 -10.30 5.39
C GLN A 388 31.45 -10.97 4.81
N HIS A 389 31.27 -10.83 3.50
CA HIS A 389 30.24 -11.54 2.78
C HIS A 389 30.51 -13.04 2.78
N SER A 390 29.63 -13.82 3.37
CA SER A 390 29.71 -15.28 3.35
C SER A 390 28.81 -15.84 2.26
N TYR A 391 29.40 -16.25 1.15
CA TYR A 391 28.67 -16.88 0.03
C TYR A 391 27.89 -18.10 0.50
N PHE A 392 28.47 -18.94 1.35
CA PHE A 392 27.79 -20.12 1.90
C PHE A 392 26.51 -19.79 2.64
N ARG A 393 26.52 -18.77 3.48
CA ARG A 393 25.32 -18.29 4.20
C ARG A 393 24.27 -17.72 3.24
N SER A 394 24.72 -16.94 2.26
CA SER A 394 23.83 -16.36 1.25
C SER A 394 23.14 -17.46 0.41
N THR A 395 23.90 -18.50 0.03
CA THR A 395 23.35 -19.66 -0.70
C THR A 395 22.33 -20.43 0.13
N ILE A 396 22.59 -20.68 1.42
CA ILE A 396 21.62 -21.33 2.31
C ILE A 396 20.32 -20.51 2.39
N ILE A 397 20.43 -19.18 2.56
CA ILE A 397 19.26 -18.32 2.62
C ILE A 397 18.47 -18.35 1.31
N LEU A 398 19.17 -18.32 0.18
CA LEU A 398 18.53 -18.45 -1.14
C LEU A 398 17.79 -19.78 -1.27
N LEU A 399 18.41 -20.89 -0.89
CA LEU A 399 17.76 -22.22 -0.93
C LEU A 399 16.53 -22.28 -0.02
N LEU A 400 16.58 -21.67 1.19
CA LEU A 400 15.44 -21.62 2.09
C LEU A 400 14.31 -20.73 1.54
N VAL A 401 14.63 -19.63 0.85
CA VAL A 401 13.64 -18.79 0.15
C VAL A 401 12.99 -19.59 -0.98
N LEU A 402 13.77 -20.28 -1.81
CA LEU A 402 13.24 -21.12 -2.89
C LEU A 402 12.37 -22.26 -2.35
N LEU A 403 12.80 -22.92 -1.27
CA LEU A 403 11.99 -23.94 -0.60
C LEU A 403 10.65 -23.39 -0.13
N MET A 404 10.66 -22.17 0.48
CA MET A 404 9.41 -21.54 0.92
C MET A 404 8.48 -21.22 -0.26
N ILE A 405 9.02 -20.73 -1.38
CA ILE A 405 8.24 -20.49 -2.60
C ILE A 405 7.63 -21.80 -3.12
N LEU A 406 8.40 -22.88 -3.13
CA LEU A 406 7.93 -24.21 -3.56
C LEU A 406 6.80 -24.71 -2.67
N VAL A 407 6.89 -24.50 -1.35
CA VAL A 407 5.78 -24.81 -0.41
C VAL A 407 4.54 -23.97 -0.71
N LEU A 408 4.68 -22.67 -1.01
CA LEU A 408 3.55 -21.80 -1.37
C LEU A 408 2.87 -22.25 -2.66
N ILE A 409 3.65 -22.62 -3.67
CA ILE A 409 3.15 -23.19 -4.93
C ILE A 409 2.44 -24.53 -4.66
N GLY A 410 3.01 -25.38 -3.80
CA GLY A 410 2.38 -26.66 -3.39
C GLY A 410 1.02 -26.47 -2.72
N ILE A 411 0.88 -25.46 -1.85
CA ILE A 411 -0.39 -25.09 -1.22
C ILE A 411 -1.41 -24.63 -2.28
N ALA A 412 -0.98 -23.82 -3.25
CA ALA A 412 -1.86 -23.39 -4.34
C ALA A 412 -2.36 -24.59 -5.18
N HIS A 413 -1.49 -25.57 -5.49
CA HIS A 413 -1.90 -26.78 -6.17
C HIS A 413 -2.86 -27.65 -5.33
N ALA A 414 -2.67 -27.70 -4.01
CA ALA A 414 -3.60 -28.38 -3.11
C ALA A 414 -5.01 -27.75 -3.16
N LEU A 415 -5.10 -26.42 -3.29
CA LEU A 415 -6.37 -25.72 -3.49
C LEU A 415 -7.02 -26.02 -4.83
N VAL A 416 -6.22 -26.19 -5.88
CA VAL A 416 -6.72 -26.66 -7.19
C VAL A 416 -7.29 -28.07 -7.09
N ILE A 417 -6.55 -28.98 -6.46
CA ILE A 417 -7.03 -30.36 -6.22
C ILE A 417 -8.34 -30.35 -5.43
N TYR A 418 -8.42 -29.50 -4.39
CA TYR A 418 -9.67 -29.32 -3.65
C TYR A 418 -10.82 -28.87 -4.58
N ARG A 419 -10.59 -27.91 -5.48
CA ARG A 419 -11.59 -27.43 -6.42
C ARG A 419 -12.11 -28.56 -7.30
N VAL A 420 -11.22 -29.36 -7.91
CA VAL A 420 -11.56 -30.53 -8.74
C VAL A 420 -12.42 -31.56 -7.97
N ILE A 421 -12.02 -31.87 -6.73
CA ILE A 421 -12.76 -32.82 -5.89
C ILE A 421 -14.11 -32.22 -5.46
N ALA A 422 -14.17 -30.95 -5.13
CA ALA A 422 -15.40 -30.26 -4.72
C ALA A 422 -16.45 -30.26 -5.85
N THR A 423 -16.04 -29.95 -7.08
CA THR A 423 -16.90 -30.01 -8.26
C THR A 423 -17.51 -31.40 -8.41
N ALA A 424 -16.68 -32.46 -8.33
CA ALA A 424 -17.16 -33.85 -8.44
C ALA A 424 -18.12 -34.24 -7.30
N LEU A 425 -17.89 -33.77 -6.07
CA LEU A 425 -18.76 -34.03 -4.93
C LEU A 425 -20.08 -33.23 -4.99
N PHE A 426 -20.04 -31.98 -5.41
CA PHE A 426 -21.24 -31.14 -5.55
C PHE A 426 -22.15 -31.66 -6.65
N ALA A 427 -21.59 -32.10 -7.78
CA ALA A 427 -22.35 -32.77 -8.86
C ALA A 427 -23.07 -34.05 -8.39
N GLN A 428 -22.56 -34.72 -7.36
CA GLN A 428 -23.15 -35.92 -6.78
C GLN A 428 -24.06 -35.67 -5.57
N SER A 429 -24.20 -34.39 -5.14
CA SER A 429 -24.97 -34.06 -3.96
C SER A 429 -26.47 -34.21 -4.16
N GLY A 430 -27.19 -34.57 -3.07
CA GLY A 430 -28.64 -34.70 -3.08
C GLY A 430 -29.39 -33.35 -3.08
N LEU A 431 -28.70 -32.21 -2.94
CA LEU A 431 -29.28 -30.88 -2.94
C LEU A 431 -29.33 -30.36 -4.38
N GLY A 432 -30.54 -30.08 -4.91
CA GLY A 432 -30.78 -29.68 -6.32
C GLY A 432 -29.90 -28.47 -6.72
N LEU A 433 -29.85 -27.43 -5.88
CA LEU A 433 -29.07 -26.23 -6.16
C LEU A 433 -27.55 -26.46 -6.26
N LEU A 434 -27.00 -27.35 -5.46
CA LEU A 434 -25.57 -27.72 -5.53
C LEU A 434 -25.28 -28.61 -6.77
N ARG A 435 -26.23 -29.41 -7.19
CA ARG A 435 -26.07 -30.24 -8.36
C ARG A 435 -26.16 -29.46 -9.68
N GLU A 436 -27.12 -28.53 -9.78
CA GLU A 436 -27.30 -27.69 -10.98
C GLU A 436 -26.15 -26.70 -11.21
N GLN A 437 -25.54 -26.20 -10.13
CA GLN A 437 -24.48 -25.18 -10.20
C GLN A 437 -23.17 -25.65 -9.52
N ALA A 438 -22.83 -26.93 -9.68
CA ALA A 438 -21.69 -27.53 -9.01
C ALA A 438 -20.36 -26.81 -9.29
N ASP A 439 -20.11 -26.40 -10.52
CA ASP A 439 -18.89 -25.69 -10.94
C ASP A 439 -18.82 -24.30 -10.29
N THR A 440 -19.89 -23.52 -10.35
CA THR A 440 -19.94 -22.18 -9.75
C THR A 440 -19.73 -22.26 -8.23
N MET A 441 -20.36 -23.22 -7.56
CA MET A 441 -20.22 -23.41 -6.11
C MET A 441 -18.81 -23.86 -5.74
N ALA A 442 -18.16 -24.71 -6.55
CA ALA A 442 -16.78 -25.12 -6.33
C ALA A 442 -15.80 -23.95 -6.50
N VAL A 443 -16.01 -23.08 -7.50
CA VAL A 443 -15.22 -21.86 -7.70
C VAL A 443 -15.38 -20.92 -6.50
N MET A 444 -16.61 -20.68 -6.05
CA MET A 444 -16.90 -19.79 -4.91
C MET A 444 -16.28 -20.30 -3.61
N THR A 445 -16.47 -21.59 -3.29
CA THR A 445 -15.87 -22.19 -2.07
C THR A 445 -14.36 -22.24 -2.16
N GLY A 446 -13.80 -22.53 -3.33
CA GLY A 446 -12.36 -22.50 -3.60
C GLY A 446 -11.77 -21.09 -3.38
N ALA A 447 -12.45 -20.04 -3.83
CA ALA A 447 -12.02 -18.65 -3.64
C ALA A 447 -12.04 -18.24 -2.15
N VAL A 448 -13.08 -18.64 -1.40
CA VAL A 448 -13.13 -18.39 0.05
C VAL A 448 -12.00 -19.13 0.77
N LEU A 449 -11.75 -20.39 0.42
CA LEU A 449 -10.67 -21.17 1.01
C LEU A 449 -9.29 -20.58 0.66
N HIS A 450 -9.12 -20.09 -0.55
CA HIS A 450 -7.92 -19.36 -0.96
C HIS A 450 -7.72 -18.10 -0.13
N TYR A 451 -8.77 -17.31 0.10
CA TYR A 451 -8.70 -16.15 0.99
C TYR A 451 -8.27 -16.53 2.41
N LEU A 452 -8.85 -17.57 3.01
CA LEU A 452 -8.43 -18.07 4.33
C LEU A 452 -6.96 -18.49 4.34
N THR A 453 -6.52 -19.15 3.30
CA THR A 453 -5.10 -19.53 3.12
C THR A 453 -4.19 -18.29 3.08
N ILE A 454 -4.57 -17.23 2.35
CA ILE A 454 -3.82 -15.97 2.32
C ILE A 454 -3.67 -15.40 3.73
N VAL A 455 -4.75 -15.35 4.53
CA VAL A 455 -4.73 -14.82 5.91
C VAL A 455 -3.80 -15.62 6.82
N ILE A 456 -3.84 -16.95 6.74
CA ILE A 456 -2.97 -17.83 7.53
C ILE A 456 -1.52 -17.68 7.10
N MET A 457 -1.26 -17.77 5.80
CA MET A 457 0.10 -17.72 5.24
C MET A 457 0.76 -16.37 5.44
N THR A 458 0.02 -15.27 5.46
CA THR A 458 0.55 -13.94 5.79
C THR A 458 1.28 -13.93 7.13
N LYS A 459 0.70 -14.59 8.16
CA LYS A 459 1.33 -14.69 9.48
C LYS A 459 2.57 -15.59 9.48
N ILE A 460 2.52 -16.70 8.74
CA ILE A 460 3.63 -17.66 8.59
C ILE A 460 4.78 -17.00 7.82
N ASN A 461 4.48 -16.41 6.67
CA ASN A 461 5.44 -15.71 5.80
C ASN A 461 6.22 -14.65 6.56
N ARG A 462 5.53 -13.87 7.40
CA ARG A 462 6.17 -12.85 8.25
C ARG A 462 7.15 -13.46 9.25
N ARG A 463 6.79 -14.57 9.89
CA ARG A 463 7.68 -15.27 10.84
C ARG A 463 8.91 -15.83 10.15
N VAL A 464 8.71 -16.48 8.99
CA VAL A 464 9.80 -17.04 8.17
C VAL A 464 10.73 -15.95 7.67
N ALA A 465 10.19 -14.84 7.11
CA ALA A 465 10.99 -13.72 6.65
C ALA A 465 11.85 -13.10 7.78
N LEU A 466 11.27 -12.91 8.98
CA LEU A 466 12.01 -12.43 10.15
C LEU A 466 13.10 -13.41 10.60
N PHE A 467 12.85 -14.71 10.53
CA PHE A 467 13.84 -15.75 10.84
C PHE A 467 15.01 -15.71 9.85
N LEU A 468 14.72 -15.64 8.55
CA LEU A 468 15.73 -15.54 7.50
C LEU A 468 16.58 -14.26 7.62
N CYS A 469 15.94 -13.13 7.96
CA CYS A 469 16.69 -11.89 8.22
C CYS A 469 17.60 -11.96 9.45
N LYS A 470 17.23 -12.74 10.48
CA LYS A 470 18.14 -12.97 11.63
C LYS A 470 19.35 -13.82 11.23
N LEU A 471 19.14 -14.82 10.36
CA LEU A 471 20.21 -15.69 9.86
C LEU A 471 21.22 -14.88 9.00
N GLU A 472 20.74 -13.90 8.24
CA GLU A 472 21.53 -13.06 7.33
C GLU A 472 22.47 -12.09 8.08
N LYS A 473 22.12 -11.68 9.31
CA LYS A 473 22.89 -10.73 10.15
C LYS A 473 23.24 -9.43 9.42
N PRO A 474 22.26 -8.63 8.98
CA PRO A 474 22.52 -7.38 8.27
C PRO A 474 23.28 -6.38 9.12
N ARG A 475 24.11 -5.53 8.47
CA ARG A 475 24.98 -4.55 9.12
C ARG A 475 24.16 -3.39 9.71
N SER A 476 23.30 -2.78 8.89
CA SER A 476 22.50 -1.61 9.25
C SER A 476 21.04 -1.99 9.45
N PHE A 477 20.30 -1.10 10.12
CA PHE A 477 18.84 -1.26 10.24
C PHE A 477 18.16 -1.11 8.88
N SER A 478 18.63 -0.17 8.04
CA SER A 478 18.13 0.04 6.68
C SER A 478 18.29 -1.21 5.82
N GLN A 479 19.46 -1.84 5.81
CA GLN A 479 19.70 -3.09 5.09
C GLN A 479 18.79 -4.22 5.58
N ARG A 480 18.55 -4.31 6.88
CA ARG A 480 17.61 -5.29 7.44
C ARG A 480 16.17 -5.05 6.97
N GLU A 481 15.75 -3.79 6.91
CA GLU A 481 14.43 -3.42 6.40
C GLU A 481 14.31 -3.77 4.91
N LYS A 482 15.32 -3.45 4.07
CA LYS A 482 15.38 -3.81 2.65
C LYS A 482 15.27 -5.32 2.45
N ASN A 483 16.09 -6.10 3.14
CA ASN A 483 16.11 -7.56 3.00
C ASN A 483 14.82 -8.23 3.50
N PHE A 484 14.22 -7.69 4.56
CA PHE A 484 12.91 -8.15 5.03
C PHE A 484 11.81 -7.86 4.01
N THR A 485 11.79 -6.66 3.46
CA THR A 485 10.81 -6.22 2.47
C THR A 485 10.80 -7.11 1.24
N MET A 486 11.98 -7.38 0.67
CA MET A 486 12.09 -8.25 -0.51
C MET A 486 11.55 -9.65 -0.24
N LYS A 487 11.95 -10.26 0.88
CA LYS A 487 11.50 -11.63 1.22
C LYS A 487 9.99 -11.70 1.45
N ILE A 488 9.44 -10.78 2.26
CA ILE A 488 8.02 -10.83 2.58
C ILE A 488 7.15 -10.47 1.35
N PHE A 489 7.58 -9.51 0.53
CA PHE A 489 6.89 -9.18 -0.72
C PHE A 489 6.87 -10.41 -1.65
N THR A 490 8.01 -11.08 -1.86
CA THR A 490 8.08 -12.28 -2.68
C THR A 490 7.15 -13.38 -2.18
N PHE A 491 7.16 -13.67 -0.87
CA PHE A 491 6.26 -14.67 -0.30
C PHE A 491 4.78 -14.29 -0.43
N GLN A 492 4.45 -13.03 -0.18
CA GLN A 492 3.08 -12.54 -0.35
C GLN A 492 2.65 -12.54 -1.81
N PHE A 493 3.55 -12.22 -2.73
CA PHE A 493 3.27 -12.30 -4.16
C PHE A 493 2.86 -13.73 -4.54
N PHE A 494 3.67 -14.73 -4.25
CA PHE A 494 3.33 -16.13 -4.57
C PHE A 494 2.08 -16.60 -3.84
N THR A 495 1.86 -16.20 -2.58
CA THR A 495 0.65 -16.55 -1.83
C THR A 495 -0.63 -16.02 -2.50
N ASN A 496 -0.60 -14.81 -3.05
CA ASN A 496 -1.78 -14.17 -3.64
C ASN A 496 -1.99 -14.56 -5.11
N PHE A 497 -0.90 -14.79 -5.86
CA PHE A 497 -0.96 -14.90 -7.32
C PHE A 497 -0.85 -16.35 -7.84
N SER A 498 -0.38 -17.32 -7.05
CA SER A 498 -0.18 -18.69 -7.55
C SER A 498 -1.46 -19.32 -8.10
N SER A 499 -2.62 -19.12 -7.46
CA SER A 499 -3.90 -19.65 -7.95
C SER A 499 -4.36 -18.94 -9.22
N LEU A 500 -4.12 -17.63 -9.33
CA LEU A 500 -4.46 -16.86 -10.54
C LEU A 500 -3.58 -17.26 -11.71
N ILE A 501 -2.29 -17.47 -11.48
CA ILE A 501 -1.34 -17.98 -12.49
C ILE A 501 -1.79 -19.35 -13.00
N TYR A 502 -2.23 -20.24 -12.10
CA TYR A 502 -2.77 -21.54 -12.50
C TYR A 502 -4.02 -21.38 -13.38
N ILE A 503 -5.01 -20.59 -12.95
CA ILE A 503 -6.25 -20.39 -13.71
C ILE A 503 -5.96 -19.72 -15.06
N ALA A 504 -5.06 -18.74 -15.10
CA ALA A 504 -4.75 -18.03 -16.33
C ALA A 504 -4.01 -18.89 -17.37
N PHE A 505 -3.06 -19.72 -16.95
CA PHE A 505 -2.12 -20.33 -17.90
C PHE A 505 -2.15 -21.85 -17.96
N PHE A 506 -2.70 -22.53 -16.96
CA PHE A 506 -2.68 -24.00 -16.88
C PHE A 506 -4.07 -24.63 -16.95
N LEU A 507 -5.10 -23.96 -16.42
CA LEU A 507 -6.46 -24.47 -16.44
C LEU A 507 -6.91 -24.70 -17.90
N GLY A 508 -7.45 -25.89 -18.17
CA GLY A 508 -7.96 -26.24 -19.48
C GLY A 508 -6.91 -26.45 -20.58
N ARG A 509 -5.60 -26.37 -20.26
CA ARG A 509 -4.51 -26.53 -21.26
C ARG A 509 -3.80 -27.87 -21.16
N ILE A 510 -3.94 -28.57 -20.04
CA ILE A 510 -3.20 -29.82 -19.74
C ILE A 510 -4.16 -31.02 -19.65
N ASN A 511 -5.43 -30.85 -19.99
CA ASN A 511 -6.47 -31.83 -19.71
C ASN A 511 -6.42 -33.08 -20.59
N GLY A 512 -5.77 -33.03 -21.74
CA GLY A 512 -5.81 -34.09 -22.72
C GLY A 512 -7.04 -33.98 -23.62
N ARG A 513 -7.56 -35.10 -24.09
CA ARG A 513 -8.72 -35.24 -25.00
C ARG A 513 -9.72 -36.25 -24.46
N PRO A 514 -10.97 -36.27 -24.91
CA PRO A 514 -11.89 -37.36 -24.62
C PRO A 514 -11.24 -38.71 -24.91
N GLY A 515 -11.44 -39.70 -24.03
CA GLY A 515 -10.78 -40.99 -24.10
C GLY A 515 -9.38 -41.07 -23.51
N HIS A 516 -8.63 -39.96 -23.43
CA HIS A 516 -7.26 -39.88 -22.84
C HIS A 516 -7.09 -38.60 -22.02
N TYR A 517 -7.88 -38.49 -20.97
CA TYR A 517 -7.77 -37.36 -20.05
C TYR A 517 -6.66 -37.51 -19.04
N VAL A 518 -6.02 -36.39 -18.70
CA VAL A 518 -5.07 -36.34 -17.58
C VAL A 518 -5.86 -36.39 -16.27
N ARG A 519 -5.49 -37.34 -15.39
CA ARG A 519 -6.16 -37.59 -14.12
C ARG A 519 -5.20 -37.38 -12.95
N ILE A 520 -5.69 -36.70 -11.91
CA ILE A 520 -4.99 -36.58 -10.63
C ILE A 520 -5.14 -37.86 -9.85
N ALA A 521 -4.02 -38.46 -9.41
CA ALA A 521 -3.98 -39.74 -8.69
C ALA A 521 -4.74 -40.88 -9.41
N GLY A 522 -4.87 -40.83 -10.73
CA GLY A 522 -5.56 -41.81 -11.55
C GLY A 522 -7.09 -41.89 -11.40
N ARG A 523 -7.69 -40.98 -10.60
CA ARG A 523 -9.12 -41.02 -10.29
C ARG A 523 -9.91 -39.77 -10.71
N TRP A 524 -9.32 -38.56 -10.58
CA TRP A 524 -10.04 -37.32 -10.81
C TRP A 524 -9.51 -36.62 -12.04
N ARG A 525 -10.39 -36.38 -13.00
CA ARG A 525 -10.10 -35.64 -14.22
C ARG A 525 -9.86 -34.16 -13.90
N LEU A 526 -8.87 -33.54 -14.54
CA LEU A 526 -8.65 -32.10 -14.45
C LEU A 526 -9.84 -31.33 -15.03
N GLU A 527 -10.13 -30.17 -14.43
CA GLU A 527 -11.17 -29.26 -14.92
C GLU A 527 -10.87 -28.77 -16.33
N GLU A 528 -11.90 -28.69 -17.15
CA GLU A 528 -11.84 -28.05 -18.47
C GLU A 528 -12.36 -26.62 -18.39
N CYS A 529 -11.88 -25.80 -19.33
CA CYS A 529 -12.52 -24.51 -19.55
C CYS A 529 -13.86 -24.70 -20.25
N HIS A 530 -14.75 -23.74 -19.94
CA HIS A 530 -15.99 -23.61 -20.68
C HIS A 530 -15.69 -23.38 -22.19
N PRO A 531 -16.54 -23.89 -23.13
CA PRO A 531 -16.34 -23.66 -24.56
C PRO A 531 -16.18 -22.21 -24.97
N SER A 532 -16.77 -21.28 -24.22
CA SER A 532 -16.60 -19.82 -24.43
C SER A 532 -15.28 -19.24 -23.93
N GLY A 533 -14.45 -19.98 -23.20
CA GLY A 533 -13.16 -19.51 -22.69
C GLY A 533 -12.99 -19.62 -21.17
N CYS A 534 -11.73 -19.50 -20.71
CA CYS A 534 -11.36 -19.57 -19.30
C CYS A 534 -11.28 -18.19 -18.63
N ILE A 535 -11.46 -17.09 -19.36
CA ILE A 535 -11.25 -15.74 -18.82
C ILE A 535 -12.28 -15.38 -17.75
N THR A 536 -13.49 -15.93 -17.85
CA THR A 536 -14.57 -15.74 -16.87
C THR A 536 -14.21 -16.32 -15.51
N ASP A 537 -13.56 -17.47 -15.45
CA ASP A 537 -13.08 -18.07 -14.18
C ASP A 537 -12.02 -17.19 -13.53
N LEU A 538 -11.12 -16.65 -14.33
CA LEU A 538 -10.10 -15.69 -13.86
C LEU A 538 -10.74 -14.39 -13.36
N PHE A 539 -11.74 -13.86 -14.07
CA PHE A 539 -12.54 -12.70 -13.66
C PHE A 539 -13.22 -12.92 -12.31
N ILE A 540 -13.94 -14.02 -12.14
CA ILE A 540 -14.63 -14.36 -10.88
C ILE A 540 -13.64 -14.47 -9.74
N GLN A 541 -12.53 -15.19 -9.93
CA GLN A 541 -11.50 -15.36 -8.91
C GLN A 541 -10.88 -14.02 -8.49
N MET A 542 -10.54 -13.15 -9.46
CA MET A 542 -10.01 -11.83 -9.19
C MET A 542 -11.03 -10.93 -8.48
N ALA A 543 -12.28 -10.91 -8.95
CA ALA A 543 -13.34 -10.11 -8.35
C ALA A 543 -13.57 -10.50 -6.88
N ILE A 544 -13.65 -11.79 -6.59
CA ILE A 544 -13.83 -12.30 -5.23
C ILE A 544 -12.65 -11.91 -4.34
N ILE A 545 -11.41 -12.12 -4.79
CA ILE A 545 -10.22 -11.77 -4.00
C ILE A 545 -10.20 -10.26 -3.75
N MET A 546 -10.36 -9.42 -4.76
CA MET A 546 -10.30 -7.97 -4.62
C MET A 546 -11.42 -7.43 -3.73
N LEU A 547 -12.66 -7.90 -3.90
CA LEU A 547 -13.81 -7.44 -3.10
C LEU A 547 -13.71 -7.93 -1.66
N LEU A 548 -13.55 -9.25 -1.44
CA LEU A 548 -13.54 -9.82 -0.09
C LEU A 548 -12.28 -9.41 0.69
N LYS A 549 -11.10 -9.58 0.09
CA LYS A 549 -9.85 -9.27 0.77
C LYS A 549 -9.81 -7.80 1.17
N GLN A 550 -10.11 -6.90 0.24
CA GLN A 550 -10.01 -5.47 0.48
C GLN A 550 -11.04 -4.99 1.50
N THR A 551 -12.30 -5.41 1.35
CA THR A 551 -13.38 -5.00 2.27
C THR A 551 -13.12 -5.52 3.69
N ILE A 552 -12.75 -6.80 3.81
CA ILE A 552 -12.49 -7.41 5.13
C ILE A 552 -11.23 -6.82 5.75
N SER A 553 -10.15 -6.60 4.96
CA SER A 553 -8.91 -5.96 5.44
C SER A 553 -9.21 -4.60 6.05
N ASN A 554 -9.85 -3.71 5.33
CA ASN A 554 -10.18 -2.35 5.78
C ASN A 554 -11.07 -2.35 7.04
N VAL A 555 -12.09 -3.22 7.06
CA VAL A 555 -12.97 -3.35 8.23
C VAL A 555 -12.18 -3.82 9.46
N MET A 556 -11.38 -4.87 9.31
CA MET A 556 -10.60 -5.43 10.42
C MET A 556 -9.51 -4.47 10.89
N GLU A 557 -8.87 -3.76 9.98
CA GLU A 557 -7.83 -2.78 10.26
C GLU A 557 -8.31 -1.58 11.08
N TYR A 558 -9.53 -1.14 10.85
CA TYR A 558 -10.17 -0.11 11.67
C TYR A 558 -10.79 -0.68 12.94
N LEU A 559 -11.54 -1.78 12.82
CA LEU A 559 -12.36 -2.33 13.90
C LEU A 559 -11.52 -2.92 15.05
N ILE A 560 -10.45 -3.66 14.75
CA ILE A 560 -9.58 -4.27 15.76
C ILE A 560 -8.91 -3.20 16.65
N PRO A 561 -8.20 -2.18 16.12
CA PRO A 561 -7.62 -1.13 16.94
C PRO A 561 -8.67 -0.33 17.70
N TRP A 562 -9.83 -0.08 17.11
CA TRP A 562 -10.92 0.65 17.75
C TRP A 562 -11.52 -0.12 18.93
N ILE A 563 -11.83 -1.41 18.77
CA ILE A 563 -12.32 -2.29 19.85
C ILE A 563 -11.26 -2.38 20.95
N SER A 564 -10.02 -2.63 20.59
CA SER A 564 -8.88 -2.72 21.51
C SER A 564 -8.73 -1.45 22.35
N HIS A 565 -8.81 -0.28 21.70
CA HIS A 565 -8.79 1.01 22.39
C HIS A 565 -10.01 1.19 23.32
N LYS A 566 -11.20 0.80 22.88
CA LYS A 566 -12.43 0.88 23.68
C LYS A 566 -12.39 -0.05 24.91
N LEU A 567 -11.90 -1.27 24.74
CA LEU A 567 -11.74 -2.25 25.84
C LEU A 567 -10.72 -1.75 26.88
N ARG A 568 -9.55 -1.25 26.45
CA ARG A 568 -8.56 -0.66 27.35
C ARG A 568 -9.10 0.57 28.10
N LYS A 569 -9.98 1.34 27.47
CA LYS A 569 -10.64 2.49 28.11
C LYS A 569 -11.65 2.03 29.18
N LYS A 570 -12.40 0.94 28.93
CA LYS A 570 -13.37 0.36 29.87
C LYS A 570 -12.70 -0.29 31.08
N GLN A 571 -11.60 -1.00 30.89
CA GLN A 571 -10.93 -1.82 31.90
C GLN A 571 -10.28 -0.99 33.03
N LYS A 572 -10.03 0.31 32.82
CA LYS A 572 -9.30 1.21 33.73
C LYS A 572 -10.06 2.50 34.05
N SER A 573 -11.38 2.48 34.06
CA SER A 573 -12.14 3.54 34.74
C SER A 573 -12.19 3.18 36.21
N PRO A 574 -11.44 3.86 37.11
CA PRO A 574 -11.66 3.69 38.52
C PRO A 574 -13.13 4.04 38.77
N LYS A 575 -13.88 3.14 39.43
CA LYS A 575 -15.16 3.50 40.00
C LYS A 575 -14.91 4.83 40.74
N LYS A 576 -15.59 5.90 40.37
CA LYS A 576 -15.66 7.10 41.16
C LYS A 576 -16.14 6.62 42.52
N ARG A 577 -15.23 6.48 43.51
CA ARG A 577 -15.61 6.46 44.92
C ARG A 577 -16.41 7.73 45.11
N SER A 578 -17.64 7.58 45.53
CA SER A 578 -18.45 8.68 45.99
C SER A 578 -17.64 9.42 47.06
N ILE A 579 -17.18 10.63 46.71
CA ILE A 579 -16.48 11.51 47.62
C ILE A 579 -17.57 12.05 48.54
N PHE A 580 -17.66 11.45 49.68
CA PHE A 580 -18.31 12.04 50.85
C PHE A 580 -17.17 12.66 51.66
N LEU A 581 -17.25 13.98 51.88
CA LEU A 581 -16.36 14.83 52.67
C LEU A 581 -15.01 15.27 52.05
N GLY A 582 -14.93 16.51 51.61
CA GLY A 582 -14.04 17.57 52.08
C GLY A 582 -12.52 17.37 51.87
N GLU A 583 -12.03 16.58 50.90
CA GLU A 583 -10.62 16.65 50.48
C GLU A 583 -10.50 17.55 49.26
N GLU A 584 -9.66 18.60 49.40
CA GLU A 584 -9.26 19.49 48.32
C GLU A 584 -8.73 18.62 47.18
N GLU A 585 -9.34 18.73 45.96
CA GLU A 585 -8.81 18.12 44.75
C GLU A 585 -7.39 18.67 44.54
N GLU A 586 -6.34 17.94 44.92
CA GLU A 586 -4.99 18.17 44.42
C GLU A 586 -5.06 18.26 42.92
N ALA A 587 -4.61 19.40 42.36
CA ALA A 587 -4.61 19.65 40.93
C ALA A 587 -3.83 18.53 40.22
N GLU A 588 -4.55 17.63 39.57
CA GLU A 588 -3.97 16.48 38.86
C GLU A 588 -2.91 16.97 37.85
N ASP A 589 -1.66 16.53 37.99
CA ASP A 589 -0.54 16.89 37.13
C ASP A 589 -0.94 16.74 35.63
N PRO A 590 -0.91 17.82 34.85
CA PRO A 590 -1.29 17.78 33.43
C PRO A 590 -0.48 16.75 32.62
N CYS A 591 0.79 16.52 33.00
CA CYS A 591 1.64 15.51 32.39
C CYS A 591 1.10 14.10 32.62
N LYS A 592 0.62 13.77 33.82
CA LYS A 592 0.04 12.46 34.17
C LYS A 592 -1.12 12.12 33.23
N ARG A 593 -2.03 13.07 33.06
CA ARG A 593 -3.21 12.89 32.17
C ARG A 593 -2.81 12.66 30.72
N GLN A 594 -1.81 13.39 30.23
CA GLN A 594 -1.29 13.25 28.86
C GLN A 594 -0.63 11.89 28.66
N TRP A 595 0.29 11.47 29.55
CA TRP A 595 1.04 10.23 29.44
C TRP A 595 0.11 9.02 29.50
N LEU A 596 -0.85 9.02 30.42
CA LEU A 596 -1.85 7.94 30.54
C LEU A 596 -2.75 7.87 29.28
N LYS A 597 -3.14 9.00 28.69
CA LYS A 597 -3.92 9.03 27.46
C LYS A 597 -3.13 8.43 26.28
N ASN A 598 -1.85 8.78 26.14
CA ASN A 598 -0.99 8.22 25.10
C ASN A 598 -0.68 6.74 25.32
N TYR A 599 -0.48 6.32 26.56
CA TYR A 599 -0.26 4.91 26.90
C TYR A 599 -1.46 4.02 26.53
N LYS A 600 -2.70 4.50 26.67
CA LYS A 600 -3.93 3.79 26.30
C LYS A 600 -4.11 3.59 24.79
N LEU A 601 -3.37 4.31 23.97
CA LEU A 601 -3.37 4.10 22.51
C LEU A 601 -2.70 2.77 22.16
N ASN A 602 -3.01 2.25 20.97
CA ASN A 602 -2.40 1.01 20.48
C ASN A 602 -0.90 1.20 20.23
N GLU A 603 -0.16 0.15 20.47
CA GLU A 603 1.27 0.13 20.21
C GLU A 603 1.53 0.17 18.71
N VAL A 604 2.57 0.94 18.33
CA VAL A 604 3.05 1.03 16.95
C VAL A 604 4.22 0.07 16.78
N ASN A 605 4.07 -0.89 15.88
CA ASN A 605 5.16 -1.74 15.46
C ASN A 605 6.18 -0.94 14.64
N VAL A 606 7.45 -1.35 14.72
CA VAL A 606 8.52 -0.79 13.87
C VAL A 606 8.20 -0.93 12.38
N PHE A 607 7.39 -1.91 12.04
CA PHE A 607 6.97 -2.25 10.67
C PHE A 607 5.54 -1.78 10.33
N SER A 608 4.90 -0.88 11.09
CA SER A 608 3.53 -0.45 10.79
C SER A 608 3.40 0.18 9.41
N LEU A 609 4.25 1.16 9.09
CA LEU A 609 4.25 1.79 7.76
C LEU A 609 4.61 0.82 6.64
N PHE A 610 5.40 -0.22 6.94
CA PHE A 610 5.73 -1.28 6.01
C PHE A 610 4.49 -2.08 5.60
N ASP A 611 3.61 -2.41 6.53
CA ASP A 611 2.40 -3.18 6.28
C ASP A 611 1.45 -2.41 5.34
N GLU A 612 1.34 -1.07 5.51
CA GLU A 612 0.56 -0.19 4.63
C GLU A 612 1.12 -0.19 3.18
N PHE A 613 2.43 -0.02 3.04
CA PHE A 613 3.05 -0.13 1.71
C PHE A 613 2.83 -1.49 1.08
N LEU A 614 2.99 -2.58 1.83
CA LEU A 614 2.81 -3.94 1.31
C LEU A 614 1.39 -4.16 0.78
N GLU A 615 0.38 -3.69 1.50
CA GLU A 615 -1.02 -3.81 1.10
C GLU A 615 -1.26 -3.09 -0.23
N MET A 616 -0.79 -1.84 -0.34
CA MET A 616 -0.93 -1.04 -1.56
C MET A 616 -0.14 -1.61 -2.74
N MET A 617 1.04 -2.20 -2.51
CA MET A 617 1.83 -2.85 -3.58
C MET A 617 1.16 -4.12 -4.10
N ILE A 618 0.56 -4.91 -3.24
CA ILE A 618 -0.21 -6.09 -3.66
C ILE A 618 -1.47 -5.66 -4.43
N GLN A 619 -2.17 -4.61 -3.99
CA GLN A 619 -3.29 -4.04 -4.73
C GLN A 619 -2.86 -3.54 -6.11
N TYR A 620 -1.75 -2.80 -6.19
CA TYR A 620 -1.17 -2.32 -7.46
C TYR A 620 -0.85 -3.49 -8.41
N SER A 621 -0.33 -4.60 -7.86
CA SER A 621 -0.06 -5.81 -8.66
C SER A 621 -1.34 -6.41 -9.25
N PHE A 622 -2.45 -6.48 -8.49
CA PHE A 622 -3.74 -6.94 -9.00
C PHE A 622 -4.29 -6.03 -10.11
N THR A 623 -4.15 -4.72 -9.95
CA THR A 623 -4.66 -3.73 -10.92
C THR A 623 -3.83 -3.61 -12.19
N THR A 624 -2.65 -4.24 -12.25
CA THR A 624 -1.75 -4.11 -13.40
C THR A 624 -1.48 -5.44 -14.11
N ILE A 625 -1.23 -6.55 -13.39
CA ILE A 625 -0.74 -7.81 -13.99
C ILE A 625 -1.84 -8.58 -14.71
N PHE A 626 -3.06 -8.62 -14.16
CA PHE A 626 -4.20 -9.37 -14.68
C PHE A 626 -5.38 -8.49 -15.07
N VAL A 627 -5.12 -7.24 -15.41
CA VAL A 627 -6.17 -6.27 -15.72
C VAL A 627 -6.98 -6.64 -16.96
N ALA A 628 -6.39 -7.37 -17.90
CA ALA A 628 -7.07 -7.93 -19.06
C ALA A 628 -8.28 -8.81 -18.68
N ALA A 629 -8.21 -9.51 -17.54
CA ALA A 629 -9.32 -10.33 -17.07
C ALA A 629 -10.36 -9.52 -16.25
N PHE A 630 -9.99 -8.37 -15.68
CA PHE A 630 -10.88 -7.59 -14.81
C PHE A 630 -10.75 -6.08 -15.03
N PRO A 631 -11.41 -5.52 -16.07
CA PRO A 631 -11.30 -4.09 -16.41
C PRO A 631 -11.75 -3.13 -15.32
N LEU A 632 -12.60 -3.57 -14.38
CA LEU A 632 -13.05 -2.75 -13.25
C LEU A 632 -12.06 -2.72 -12.06
N ALA A 633 -10.96 -3.48 -12.12
CA ALA A 633 -9.96 -3.52 -11.05
C ALA A 633 -9.43 -2.12 -10.68
N PRO A 634 -9.06 -1.24 -11.62
CA PRO A 634 -8.61 0.12 -11.29
C PRO A 634 -9.69 0.98 -10.61
N LEU A 635 -10.97 0.79 -10.95
CA LEU A 635 -12.08 1.51 -10.32
C LEU A 635 -12.23 1.10 -8.84
N LEU A 636 -12.21 -0.20 -8.58
CA LEU A 636 -12.29 -0.71 -7.20
C LEU A 636 -11.09 -0.24 -6.38
N ALA A 637 -9.89 -0.30 -6.94
CA ALA A 637 -8.69 0.19 -6.29
C ALA A 637 -8.72 1.71 -6.04
N PHE A 638 -9.27 2.49 -6.97
CA PHE A 638 -9.44 3.93 -6.81
C PHE A 638 -10.32 4.27 -5.60
N PHE A 639 -11.49 3.65 -5.49
CA PHE A 639 -12.36 3.85 -4.33
C PHE A 639 -11.69 3.36 -3.05
N ASN A 640 -11.04 2.21 -3.09
CA ASN A 640 -10.31 1.70 -1.94
C ASN A 640 -9.26 2.68 -1.44
N ASN A 641 -8.42 3.24 -2.33
CA ASN A 641 -7.39 4.19 -1.95
C ASN A 641 -7.95 5.45 -1.30
N MET A 642 -9.12 5.92 -1.77
CA MET A 642 -9.80 7.06 -1.14
C MET A 642 -10.16 6.77 0.32
N PHE A 643 -10.63 5.55 0.62
CA PHE A 643 -10.91 5.14 1.99
C PHE A 643 -9.62 4.93 2.77
N GLU A 644 -8.63 4.27 2.20
CA GLU A 644 -7.36 3.90 2.82
C GLU A 644 -6.56 5.11 3.31
N ILE A 645 -6.42 6.15 2.48
CA ILE A 645 -5.78 7.41 2.87
C ILE A 645 -6.37 7.95 4.19
N HIS A 646 -7.69 7.86 4.35
CA HIS A 646 -8.37 8.38 5.54
C HIS A 646 -8.33 7.41 6.71
N LEU A 647 -8.43 6.11 6.46
CA LEU A 647 -8.23 5.07 7.47
C LEU A 647 -6.87 5.18 8.10
N ASP A 648 -5.81 5.27 7.28
CA ASP A 648 -4.44 5.43 7.75
C ASP A 648 -4.24 6.72 8.54
N ALA A 649 -4.77 7.84 8.04
CA ALA A 649 -4.73 9.09 8.76
C ALA A 649 -5.42 8.99 10.15
N ILE A 650 -6.62 8.41 10.21
CA ILE A 650 -7.36 8.19 11.47
C ILE A 650 -6.59 7.24 12.39
N LYS A 651 -6.06 6.15 11.86
CA LYS A 651 -5.28 5.15 12.59
C LYS A 651 -4.05 5.78 13.23
N MET A 652 -3.24 6.50 12.47
CA MET A 652 -2.01 7.12 12.94
C MET A 652 -2.25 8.28 13.93
N VAL A 653 -3.30 9.09 13.75
CA VAL A 653 -3.57 10.26 14.60
C VAL A 653 -4.36 9.92 15.85
N ARG A 654 -5.30 8.97 15.78
CA ARG A 654 -6.31 8.75 16.85
C ARG A 654 -6.19 7.44 17.58
N LEU A 655 -5.78 6.36 16.91
CA LEU A 655 -5.84 5.00 17.45
C LEU A 655 -4.48 4.48 17.92
N HIS A 656 -3.39 4.92 17.29
CA HIS A 656 -2.04 4.49 17.58
C HIS A 656 -1.24 5.54 18.36
N ARG A 657 -0.21 5.09 19.11
CA ARG A 657 0.81 5.95 19.69
C ARG A 657 1.57 6.66 18.56
N ARG A 658 2.19 7.81 18.85
CA ARG A 658 2.98 8.53 17.84
C ARG A 658 4.14 7.67 17.34
N MET A 659 4.29 7.57 16.03
CA MET A 659 5.45 6.91 15.42
C MET A 659 6.70 7.74 15.63
N VAL A 660 7.84 7.06 15.75
CA VAL A 660 9.15 7.72 15.77
C VAL A 660 9.42 8.25 14.35
N PRO A 661 9.60 9.58 14.19
CA PRO A 661 9.87 10.17 12.88
C PRO A 661 11.16 9.62 12.28
N ARG A 662 11.18 9.39 10.96
CA ARG A 662 12.37 8.98 10.22
C ARG A 662 12.53 9.88 9.00
N ARG A 663 13.78 10.23 8.69
CA ARG A 663 14.12 10.84 7.41
C ARG A 663 14.03 9.82 6.29
N ALA A 664 13.69 10.27 5.11
CA ALA A 664 13.75 9.50 3.88
C ALA A 664 13.78 10.46 2.69
N ASN A 665 14.51 10.10 1.66
CA ASN A 665 14.54 10.78 0.36
C ASN A 665 13.79 9.99 -0.71
N ASP A 666 13.31 8.79 -0.38
CA ASP A 666 12.58 7.91 -1.27
C ASP A 666 11.62 6.99 -0.49
N ILE A 667 10.74 6.31 -1.20
CA ILE A 667 9.96 5.17 -0.69
C ILE A 667 10.84 3.92 -0.51
N GLY A 668 12.15 4.03 -0.76
CA GLY A 668 13.15 2.98 -0.57
C GLY A 668 13.01 1.82 -1.55
N ILE A 669 13.14 0.59 -1.03
CA ILE A 669 13.06 -0.64 -1.84
C ILE A 669 11.73 -0.81 -2.60
N TRP A 670 10.66 -0.12 -2.17
CA TRP A 670 9.35 -0.18 -2.82
C TRP A 670 9.36 0.36 -4.26
N LEU A 671 10.30 1.26 -4.57
CA LEU A 671 10.49 1.71 -5.96
C LEU A 671 10.95 0.56 -6.86
N GLN A 672 11.90 -0.26 -6.40
CA GLN A 672 12.36 -1.44 -7.15
C GLN A 672 11.27 -2.51 -7.27
N VAL A 673 10.44 -2.64 -6.23
CA VAL A 673 9.25 -3.52 -6.27
C VAL A 673 8.26 -3.05 -7.34
N LEU A 674 7.98 -1.75 -7.44
CA LEU A 674 7.12 -1.18 -8.48
C LEU A 674 7.69 -1.41 -9.89
N GLU A 675 9.02 -1.27 -10.07
CA GLU A 675 9.69 -1.56 -11.34
C GLU A 675 9.52 -3.04 -11.74
N ALA A 676 9.70 -3.95 -10.79
CA ALA A 676 9.50 -5.39 -11.01
C ALA A 676 8.04 -5.70 -11.36
N ILE A 677 7.07 -5.12 -10.65
CA ILE A 677 5.64 -5.29 -10.95
C ILE A 677 5.32 -4.74 -12.34
N GLY A 678 5.89 -3.60 -12.74
CA GLY A 678 5.70 -3.03 -14.08
C GLY A 678 6.17 -3.97 -15.20
N ILE A 679 7.29 -4.67 -15.01
CA ILE A 679 7.76 -5.70 -15.95
C ILE A 679 6.80 -6.90 -15.96
N LEU A 680 6.42 -7.38 -14.77
CA LEU A 680 5.47 -8.49 -14.65
C LEU A 680 4.09 -8.16 -15.23
N ALA A 681 3.68 -6.89 -15.19
CA ALA A 681 2.43 -6.43 -15.79
C ALA A 681 2.45 -6.54 -17.32
N VAL A 682 3.56 -6.20 -17.97
CA VAL A 682 3.71 -6.38 -19.42
C VAL A 682 3.63 -7.85 -19.78
N ILE A 683 4.43 -8.70 -19.12
CA ILE A 683 4.47 -10.13 -19.38
C ILE A 683 3.11 -10.77 -19.08
N GLY A 684 2.50 -10.45 -17.93
CA GLY A 684 1.23 -11.02 -17.48
C GLY A 684 0.08 -10.70 -18.44
N ASN A 685 -0.09 -9.45 -18.83
CA ASN A 685 -1.14 -9.06 -19.76
C ASN A 685 -0.91 -9.65 -21.16
N GLY A 686 0.34 -9.65 -21.65
CA GLY A 686 0.69 -10.30 -22.92
C GLY A 686 0.32 -11.79 -22.91
N LEU A 687 0.66 -12.50 -21.85
CA LEU A 687 0.32 -13.92 -21.71
C LEU A 687 -1.20 -14.16 -21.55
N VAL A 688 -1.93 -13.32 -20.80
CA VAL A 688 -3.39 -13.43 -20.65
C VAL A 688 -4.08 -13.27 -22.01
N ILE A 689 -3.68 -12.27 -22.81
CA ILE A 689 -4.24 -12.06 -24.15
C ILE A 689 -3.86 -13.22 -25.08
N ALA A 690 -2.59 -13.64 -25.05
CA ALA A 690 -2.12 -14.68 -25.95
C ALA A 690 -2.67 -16.08 -25.63
N ILE A 691 -2.82 -16.42 -24.35
CA ILE A 691 -3.15 -17.77 -23.91
C ILE A 691 -4.60 -17.90 -23.45
N THR A 692 -5.07 -16.97 -22.58
CA THR A 692 -6.36 -17.11 -21.89
C THR A 692 -7.53 -16.57 -22.69
N SER A 693 -7.34 -15.43 -23.37
CA SER A 693 -8.34 -14.79 -24.21
C SER A 693 -8.54 -15.53 -25.53
N ASP A 694 -9.75 -15.48 -26.05
CA ASP A 694 -10.10 -15.99 -27.37
C ASP A 694 -9.86 -14.98 -28.50
N PHE A 695 -9.32 -13.80 -28.17
CA PHE A 695 -9.04 -12.75 -29.15
C PHE A 695 -8.15 -13.23 -30.31
N ILE A 696 -7.01 -13.85 -30.01
CA ILE A 696 -6.06 -14.30 -31.06
C ILE A 696 -6.66 -15.42 -31.93
N PRO A 697 -7.25 -16.50 -31.35
CA PRO A 697 -7.93 -17.52 -32.17
C PRO A 697 -9.03 -16.92 -33.08
N MET A 698 -9.79 -15.97 -32.56
CA MET A 698 -10.85 -15.32 -33.33
C MET A 698 -10.29 -14.47 -34.48
N GLN A 699 -9.19 -13.73 -34.27
CA GLN A 699 -8.53 -12.96 -35.32
C GLN A 699 -7.95 -13.89 -36.40
N VAL A 700 -7.32 -15.03 -36.03
CA VAL A 700 -6.84 -16.02 -37.00
C VAL A 700 -7.98 -16.57 -37.83
N TYR A 701 -9.13 -16.86 -37.17
CA TYR A 701 -10.33 -17.29 -37.90
C TYR A 701 -10.83 -16.22 -38.87
N LYS A 702 -10.99 -14.97 -38.41
CA LYS A 702 -11.48 -13.83 -39.24
C LYS A 702 -10.64 -13.62 -40.51
N TYR A 703 -9.32 -13.75 -40.41
CA TYR A 703 -8.40 -13.44 -41.51
C TYR A 703 -8.00 -14.63 -42.35
N MET A 704 -8.18 -15.89 -41.90
CA MET A 704 -7.72 -17.07 -42.63
C MET A 704 -8.83 -18.05 -43.03
N TYR A 705 -9.89 -18.17 -42.21
CA TYR A 705 -10.88 -19.22 -42.34
C TYR A 705 -12.32 -18.73 -42.44
N SER A 706 -12.55 -17.44 -42.32
CA SER A 706 -13.92 -16.88 -42.32
C SER A 706 -14.54 -16.90 -43.71
N PRO A 707 -15.89 -16.90 -43.80
CA PRO A 707 -16.60 -16.74 -45.07
C PRO A 707 -16.24 -15.46 -45.83
N CYS A 708 -15.81 -14.42 -45.12
CA CYS A 708 -15.37 -13.17 -45.73
C CYS A 708 -14.10 -13.34 -46.60
N VAL A 709 -13.24 -14.30 -46.30
CA VAL A 709 -11.98 -14.54 -47.05
C VAL A 709 -12.22 -15.57 -48.18
N GLY A 710 -13.02 -16.64 -47.93
CA GLY A 710 -13.22 -17.69 -48.89
C GLY A 710 -14.20 -17.37 -50.02
N GLU A 711 -15.28 -16.60 -49.72
CA GLU A 711 -16.36 -16.34 -50.68
C GLU A 711 -16.49 -14.86 -51.10
N ASN A 712 -15.58 -13.99 -50.64
CA ASN A 712 -15.68 -12.52 -50.81
C ASN A 712 -17.05 -11.93 -50.45
N ARG A 713 -17.76 -12.54 -49.50
CA ARG A 713 -19.07 -12.08 -49.04
C ARG A 713 -18.87 -10.93 -48.05
N THR A 714 -19.32 -9.78 -48.42
CA THR A 714 -19.33 -8.59 -47.53
C THR A 714 -20.61 -8.47 -46.68
N ASP A 715 -21.58 -9.34 -46.91
CA ASP A 715 -22.91 -9.25 -46.33
C ASP A 715 -23.04 -10.01 -45.00
N VAL A 716 -22.04 -10.84 -44.64
CA VAL A 716 -22.04 -11.67 -43.45
C VAL A 716 -20.97 -11.23 -42.47
N ASP A 717 -21.28 -11.27 -41.16
CA ASP A 717 -20.26 -11.03 -40.14
C ASP A 717 -19.12 -12.06 -40.27
N CYS A 718 -17.88 -11.58 -40.33
CA CYS A 718 -16.71 -12.43 -40.51
C CYS A 718 -16.43 -13.33 -39.31
N SER A 719 -17.15 -13.18 -38.19
CA SER A 719 -17.10 -14.08 -37.03
C SER A 719 -18.06 -15.28 -37.16
N THR A 720 -18.91 -15.29 -38.20
CA THR A 720 -19.91 -16.38 -38.40
C THR A 720 -19.22 -17.71 -38.62
N GLY A 721 -19.64 -18.75 -37.89
CA GLY A 721 -19.05 -20.09 -37.96
C GLY A 721 -17.85 -20.32 -37.06
N TYR A 722 -17.42 -19.32 -36.30
CA TYR A 722 -16.25 -19.46 -35.42
C TYR A 722 -16.42 -20.58 -34.40
N ILE A 723 -17.58 -20.71 -33.77
CA ILE A 723 -17.82 -21.73 -32.74
C ILE A 723 -17.67 -23.12 -33.32
N ASN A 724 -18.32 -23.41 -34.44
CA ASN A 724 -18.21 -24.71 -35.10
C ASN A 724 -16.76 -25.03 -35.48
N HIS A 725 -15.99 -24.02 -35.90
CA HIS A 725 -14.59 -24.15 -36.27
C HIS A 725 -13.62 -24.36 -35.06
N SER A 726 -14.03 -23.94 -33.85
CA SER A 726 -13.25 -24.07 -32.61
C SER A 726 -13.52 -25.38 -31.86
N LEU A 727 -14.45 -26.19 -32.33
CA LEU A 727 -14.86 -27.46 -31.72
C LEU A 727 -14.40 -28.64 -32.55
N SER A 728 -13.70 -29.60 -31.93
CA SER A 728 -13.31 -30.85 -32.47
C SER A 728 -14.39 -31.92 -32.23
N ILE A 729 -14.46 -32.91 -33.11
CA ILE A 729 -15.39 -34.02 -33.04
C ILE A 729 -14.72 -35.21 -32.33
N PHE A 730 -15.45 -35.86 -31.44
CA PHE A 730 -15.03 -37.11 -30.80
C PHE A 730 -16.08 -38.19 -31.02
N HIS A 731 -15.66 -39.34 -31.50
CA HIS A 731 -16.56 -40.48 -31.74
C HIS A 731 -16.80 -41.24 -30.43
N ILE A 732 -18.05 -41.47 -30.08
CA ILE A 732 -18.46 -42.14 -28.82
C ILE A 732 -17.89 -43.54 -28.69
N ARG A 733 -17.70 -44.28 -29.81
CA ARG A 733 -17.09 -45.61 -29.84
C ARG A 733 -15.64 -45.66 -29.31
N ASP A 734 -14.96 -44.52 -29.28
CA ASP A 734 -13.55 -44.41 -28.90
C ASP A 734 -13.37 -44.05 -27.41
N PHE A 735 -14.45 -44.04 -26.62
CA PHE A 735 -14.35 -43.93 -25.18
C PHE A 735 -13.74 -45.19 -24.56
N GLU A 736 -12.88 -45.01 -23.54
CA GLU A 736 -12.32 -46.11 -22.77
C GLU A 736 -13.43 -46.94 -22.10
N PRO A 737 -13.44 -48.30 -22.28
CA PRO A 737 -14.50 -49.17 -21.76
C PRO A 737 -14.64 -49.14 -20.22
N ASP A 738 -13.60 -48.77 -19.49
CA ASP A 738 -13.56 -48.71 -18.04
C ASP A 738 -14.26 -47.50 -17.44
N ILE A 739 -14.61 -46.51 -18.24
CA ILE A 739 -15.16 -45.21 -17.74
C ILE A 739 -16.65 -45.31 -17.44
N GLY A 740 -17.35 -46.34 -17.93
CA GLY A 740 -18.82 -46.44 -17.90
C GLY A 740 -19.46 -45.44 -18.86
N MET A 741 -20.53 -45.80 -19.51
CA MET A 741 -21.21 -44.88 -20.41
C MET A 741 -21.83 -43.74 -19.65
N PRO A 742 -21.66 -42.48 -20.10
CA PRO A 742 -22.29 -41.29 -19.50
C PRO A 742 -23.84 -41.42 -19.51
N GLU A 743 -24.50 -40.74 -18.57
CA GLU A 743 -25.96 -40.63 -18.56
C GLU A 743 -26.44 -39.89 -19.81
N MET A 744 -27.47 -40.40 -20.46
CA MET A 744 -28.08 -39.79 -21.66
C MET A 744 -28.95 -38.59 -21.29
N LEU A 745 -29.04 -37.64 -22.20
CA LEU A 745 -29.99 -36.55 -22.12
C LEU A 745 -31.43 -37.12 -22.21
N PRO A 746 -32.39 -36.61 -21.40
CA PRO A 746 -33.77 -37.16 -21.35
C PRO A 746 -34.53 -37.13 -22.68
N ASN A 747 -34.09 -36.37 -23.66
CA ASN A 747 -34.77 -36.14 -24.93
C ASN A 747 -34.05 -36.73 -26.16
N PHE A 748 -32.98 -37.51 -25.99
CA PHE A 748 -32.23 -38.09 -27.09
C PHE A 748 -32.12 -39.60 -26.96
N ASP A 749 -32.40 -40.34 -28.07
CA ASP A 749 -32.23 -41.81 -28.14
C ASP A 749 -30.75 -42.19 -28.28
N ARG A 750 -30.39 -43.36 -27.69
CA ARG A 750 -29.02 -43.87 -27.65
C ARG A 750 -28.42 -44.12 -29.04
N ASP A 751 -29.24 -44.44 -30.00
CA ASP A 751 -28.79 -44.78 -31.34
C ASP A 751 -28.58 -43.53 -32.23
N GLU A 752 -29.04 -42.37 -31.80
CA GLU A 752 -28.88 -41.11 -32.54
C GLU A 752 -27.55 -40.41 -32.29
N ILE A 753 -26.97 -40.51 -31.07
CA ILE A 753 -25.73 -39.81 -30.69
C ILE A 753 -24.52 -40.69 -31.06
N LYS A 754 -23.90 -40.42 -32.19
CA LYS A 754 -22.68 -41.11 -32.65
C LYS A 754 -21.41 -40.33 -32.31
N GLU A 755 -21.50 -39.03 -32.11
CA GLU A 755 -20.38 -38.11 -31.87
C GLU A 755 -20.74 -37.06 -30.87
N CYS A 756 -19.74 -36.57 -30.14
CA CYS A 756 -19.82 -35.38 -29.28
C CYS A 756 -18.72 -34.42 -29.65
N ARG A 757 -18.91 -33.13 -29.27
CA ARG A 757 -17.93 -32.05 -29.54
C ARG A 757 -17.22 -31.61 -28.27
N TYR A 758 -15.97 -31.19 -28.43
CA TYR A 758 -15.15 -30.64 -27.36
C TYR A 758 -14.24 -29.52 -27.90
N ARG A 759 -13.80 -28.67 -27.06
CA ARG A 759 -12.99 -27.52 -27.46
C ARG A 759 -11.54 -27.92 -27.69
N ASP A 760 -11.13 -28.05 -28.92
CA ASP A 760 -9.74 -28.29 -29.37
C ASP A 760 -9.68 -28.08 -30.91
N TYR A 761 -8.50 -28.19 -31.48
CA TYR A 761 -8.24 -28.14 -32.91
C TYR A 761 -7.62 -29.47 -33.37
N ARG A 762 -8.42 -30.58 -33.36
CA ARG A 762 -8.02 -31.93 -33.73
C ARG A 762 -8.89 -32.48 -34.84
N ASN A 763 -8.28 -33.32 -35.66
CA ASN A 763 -8.97 -34.09 -36.65
C ASN A 763 -9.94 -35.13 -36.01
N ALA A 764 -11.03 -35.46 -36.71
CA ALA A 764 -12.02 -36.41 -36.23
C ALA A 764 -11.50 -37.86 -36.25
N ASP A 765 -10.65 -38.23 -37.20
CA ASP A 765 -10.26 -39.62 -37.48
C ASP A 765 -9.09 -40.12 -36.62
N ASP A 766 -8.02 -39.33 -36.54
CA ASP A 766 -6.76 -39.69 -35.88
C ASP A 766 -6.47 -38.87 -34.63
N TYR A 767 -7.28 -37.87 -34.33
CA TYR A 767 -7.12 -36.95 -33.22
C TYR A 767 -5.78 -36.21 -33.21
N SER A 768 -5.10 -36.11 -34.34
CA SER A 768 -3.89 -35.29 -34.54
C SER A 768 -4.24 -33.83 -34.58
N TYR A 769 -3.26 -32.95 -34.26
CA TYR A 769 -3.47 -31.50 -34.34
C TYR A 769 -3.62 -31.02 -35.79
N THR A 770 -4.66 -30.24 -36.05
CA THR A 770 -4.93 -29.62 -37.37
C THR A 770 -3.95 -28.51 -37.71
N MET A 771 -3.88 -28.08 -38.97
CA MET A 771 -3.13 -26.91 -39.39
C MET A 771 -3.61 -25.63 -38.69
N GLN A 772 -4.87 -25.57 -38.31
CA GLN A 772 -5.45 -24.45 -37.53
C GLN A 772 -4.77 -24.28 -36.18
N PHE A 773 -4.51 -25.37 -35.46
CA PHE A 773 -3.77 -25.32 -34.19
C PHE A 773 -2.42 -24.61 -34.35
N TRP A 774 -1.67 -24.97 -35.40
CA TRP A 774 -0.35 -24.42 -35.65
C TRP A 774 -0.42 -22.96 -36.06
N HIS A 775 -1.43 -22.55 -36.85
CA HIS A 775 -1.65 -21.12 -37.16
C HIS A 775 -2.00 -20.29 -35.94
N VAL A 776 -2.89 -20.80 -35.07
CA VAL A 776 -3.24 -20.14 -33.81
C VAL A 776 -2.03 -20.04 -32.88
N LEU A 777 -1.25 -21.13 -32.75
CA LEU A 777 -0.03 -21.14 -31.92
C LEU A 777 1.00 -20.14 -32.47
N ALA A 778 1.25 -20.13 -33.76
CA ALA A 778 2.17 -19.17 -34.39
C ALA A 778 1.73 -17.72 -34.17
N ALA A 779 0.43 -17.43 -34.33
CA ALA A 779 -0.13 -16.10 -34.08
C ALA A 779 -0.02 -15.66 -32.63
N ARG A 780 -0.24 -16.59 -31.67
CA ARG A 780 -0.04 -16.31 -30.23
C ARG A 780 1.40 -15.94 -29.90
N LEU A 781 2.36 -16.70 -30.41
CA LEU A 781 3.79 -16.43 -30.20
C LEU A 781 4.22 -15.13 -30.88
N ALA A 782 3.78 -14.90 -32.12
CA ALA A 782 4.05 -13.65 -32.83
C ALA A 782 3.48 -12.41 -32.07
N PHE A 783 2.23 -12.52 -31.60
CA PHE A 783 1.61 -11.47 -30.80
C PHE A 783 2.41 -11.19 -29.53
N LEU A 784 2.82 -12.23 -28.79
CA LEU A 784 3.56 -12.08 -27.54
C LEU A 784 4.88 -11.35 -27.79
N ILE A 785 5.64 -11.76 -28.81
CA ILE A 785 6.91 -11.12 -29.17
C ILE A 785 6.70 -9.65 -29.52
N ILE A 786 5.72 -9.36 -30.41
CA ILE A 786 5.43 -7.97 -30.82
C ILE A 786 4.99 -7.13 -29.63
N PHE A 787 4.08 -7.66 -28.77
CA PHE A 787 3.57 -6.95 -27.59
C PHE A 787 4.69 -6.58 -26.62
N GLU A 788 5.57 -7.54 -26.27
CA GLU A 788 6.71 -7.30 -25.39
C GLU A 788 7.69 -6.26 -25.97
N HIS A 789 8.01 -6.34 -27.26
CA HIS A 789 8.93 -5.40 -27.90
C HIS A 789 8.33 -3.99 -27.99
N VAL A 790 7.04 -3.87 -28.31
CA VAL A 790 6.35 -2.57 -28.31
C VAL A 790 6.33 -1.97 -26.91
N ALA A 791 5.99 -2.75 -25.90
CA ALA A 791 6.00 -2.30 -24.52
C ALA A 791 7.40 -1.87 -24.05
N LEU A 792 8.45 -2.62 -24.42
CA LEU A 792 9.84 -2.27 -24.13
C LEU A 792 10.27 -0.97 -24.83
N CYS A 793 9.94 -0.81 -26.11
CA CYS A 793 10.21 0.42 -26.84
C CYS A 793 9.55 1.63 -26.18
N VAL A 794 8.27 1.50 -25.81
CA VAL A 794 7.55 2.58 -25.14
C VAL A 794 8.17 2.89 -23.77
N LYS A 795 8.60 1.87 -23.02
CA LYS A 795 9.31 2.07 -21.74
C LYS A 795 10.61 2.85 -21.95
N LEU A 796 11.41 2.51 -22.97
CA LEU A 796 12.65 3.21 -23.28
C LEU A 796 12.38 4.65 -23.73
N ILE A 797 11.37 4.87 -24.56
CA ILE A 797 10.95 6.21 -25.00
C ILE A 797 10.45 7.03 -23.81
N ALA A 798 9.63 6.46 -22.93
CA ALA A 798 9.13 7.15 -21.74
C ALA A 798 10.28 7.54 -20.81
N ALA A 799 11.22 6.64 -20.53
CA ALA A 799 12.39 6.89 -19.70
C ALA A 799 13.32 7.96 -20.31
N TRP A 800 13.45 7.99 -21.65
CA TRP A 800 14.23 9.01 -22.37
C TRP A 800 13.55 10.37 -22.38
N TYR A 801 12.23 10.39 -22.63
CA TYR A 801 11.46 11.63 -22.76
C TYR A 801 11.12 12.28 -21.41
N ILE A 802 10.87 11.47 -20.37
CA ILE A 802 10.53 11.95 -19.02
C ILE A 802 11.77 11.87 -18.15
N PRO A 803 12.55 12.97 -17.98
CA PRO A 803 13.72 12.93 -17.09
C PRO A 803 13.28 12.79 -15.64
N ASP A 804 13.97 11.93 -14.88
CA ASP A 804 13.72 11.66 -13.45
C ASP A 804 13.73 12.93 -12.59
N VAL A 805 14.55 13.90 -12.99
CA VAL A 805 14.71 15.18 -12.28
C VAL A 805 14.27 16.33 -13.18
N PRO A 806 13.25 17.13 -12.79
CA PRO A 806 12.84 18.33 -13.53
C PRO A 806 13.99 19.32 -13.70
N GLN A 807 14.01 20.06 -14.79
CA GLN A 807 15.05 21.07 -15.04
C GLN A 807 15.09 22.15 -13.95
N LYS A 808 13.94 22.55 -13.42
CA LYS A 808 13.86 23.47 -12.28
C LYS A 808 14.66 22.95 -11.09
N VAL A 809 14.45 21.69 -10.72
CA VAL A 809 15.17 21.05 -9.61
C VAL A 809 16.68 20.97 -9.87
N LYS A 810 17.09 20.63 -11.12
CA LYS A 810 18.51 20.65 -11.50
C LYS A 810 19.12 22.03 -11.35
N ASN A 811 18.43 23.06 -11.78
CA ASN A 811 18.89 24.44 -11.66
C ASN A 811 18.99 24.87 -10.19
N ASP A 812 17.98 24.52 -9.35
CA ASP A 812 17.99 24.85 -7.91
C ASP A 812 19.16 24.15 -7.19
N LEU A 813 19.43 22.86 -7.54
CA LEU A 813 20.58 22.12 -7.01
C LEU A 813 21.92 22.70 -7.45
N LEU A 814 22.05 23.09 -8.71
CA LEU A 814 23.26 23.73 -9.21
C LEU A 814 23.50 25.08 -8.54
N TYR A 815 22.43 25.88 -8.35
CA TYR A 815 22.49 27.15 -7.67
C TYR A 815 22.88 27.01 -6.18
N SER A 816 22.30 26.05 -5.50
CA SER A 816 22.69 25.71 -4.11
C SER A 816 24.16 25.32 -4.02
N LYS A 817 24.59 24.39 -4.89
CA LYS A 817 25.98 23.93 -4.94
C LYS A 817 26.97 25.07 -5.28
N HIS A 818 26.60 25.94 -6.21
CA HIS A 818 27.39 27.13 -6.55
C HIS A 818 27.54 28.07 -5.32
N ASN A 819 26.44 28.31 -4.59
CA ASN A 819 26.48 29.15 -3.39
C ASN A 819 27.34 28.55 -2.27
N ASP A 820 27.28 27.22 -2.09
CA ASP A 820 28.09 26.53 -1.09
C ASP A 820 29.60 26.61 -1.43
N LEU A 821 29.96 26.35 -2.69
CA LEU A 821 31.34 26.49 -3.16
C LEU A 821 31.85 27.94 -3.04
N ARG A 822 31.00 28.93 -3.35
CA ARG A 822 31.35 30.34 -3.17
C ARG A 822 31.62 30.72 -1.71
N LYS A 823 30.82 30.18 -0.78
CA LYS A 823 31.04 30.36 0.67
C LYS A 823 32.35 29.69 1.13
N GLU A 824 32.62 28.45 0.69
CA GLU A 824 33.87 27.76 1.01
C GLU A 824 35.10 28.54 0.50
N LEU A 825 35.06 29.02 -0.73
CA LEU A 825 36.14 29.81 -1.31
C LEU A 825 36.36 31.13 -0.53
N SER A 826 35.27 31.85 -0.21
CA SER A 826 35.38 33.08 0.60
C SER A 826 35.93 32.83 1.99
N THR A 827 35.68 31.67 2.59
CA THR A 827 36.21 31.25 3.89
C THR A 827 37.69 30.91 3.80
N MET A 828 38.16 30.34 2.71
CA MET A 828 39.57 30.04 2.44
C MET A 828 40.37 31.34 2.18
N GLU A 829 39.82 32.31 1.42
CA GLU A 829 40.46 33.63 1.23
C GLU A 829 40.70 34.33 2.57
N TYR A 830 39.71 34.33 3.48
CA TYR A 830 39.88 34.91 4.82
C TYR A 830 40.91 34.17 5.68
N SER A 831 41.11 32.85 5.51
CA SER A 831 42.10 32.08 6.29
C SER A 831 43.52 32.17 5.74
N THR A 832 43.72 32.68 4.53
CA THR A 832 45.04 32.94 3.93
C THR A 832 45.53 34.35 4.13
N GLU A 833 44.67 35.30 4.58
CA GLU A 833 45.05 36.68 4.92
C GLU A 833 45.40 36.89 6.40
N VAL A 834 45.30 35.86 7.26
CA VAL A 834 45.69 35.87 8.67
C VAL A 834 46.96 35.00 8.85
#